data_779ef5329fa43204d79804c83408669a
#
_entry.id   779ef5329fa43204d79804c83408669a
#
_cell.length_a   1.000
_cell.length_b   1.000
_cell.length_c   1.000
_cell.angle_alpha   90.00
_cell.angle_beta   90.00
_cell.angle_gamma   90.00
#
_symmetry.space_group_name_H-M   'P 1'
#
loop_
_entity.id
_entity.type
_entity.pdbx_description
1 polymer ?
#
loop_
_entity_poly.entity_id
_entity_poly.type
_entity_poly.pdbx_seq_one_letter_code
_entity_poly.pdbx_strand_id
1 'polypeptide(L)'
;MTNKSKRKSSDKKMMDNLEKRFSEMYGESFGNEKITRMNIADADLEYSQLFGANKNLYRTIPSLVSGLKPGATRLLYAWWELEGRPSNVNPETLKKLKFRKAATISSKTMEYHPHGDAAMSELIGRLGQPWLNNVMLIEPQGSYGNCRGDEPGSGRYIECKLSEYTIDCFFDDFDNYCIPMKLSYTGDSYEPENLISKYPHILFNPQLSGIGWGTSSNIPSFNVAEVLDAAISLIKDRNAKILLIPDIPTGCDIIDEGNFKEINKTGNSKLTMRASSNIDYANSIITFTSLPLNSSSSAVISKIISLRNTGSFQEISEIKDYTQNGDVKIELHLKKDAKPEKVLRQLYKKNVGLKSTVPVSITVIDDYKEYEYGVKDLLLAWLGYREDTVRSMLLNKMQTLINKQHMNDVLLMVFSQDNIEETIKIARTSNSRQETINRYMKKFKITSIQAGVIADMHVYNFNKDSYNRYKEAKESLKKEINDVNELLTHDDKLGEFIIAQLEEGKKKYGGPRRSKVVKEDDKNNEDIPDTEHLLAISETGYIKKISLKGNSSIGQVGKTNSPITILQVNNRENVLIADSSGMISKISVSAIPDMEFDDNGFEIGKLFSINGTVKAVMELPSMDILKVDNENLGIIFITKQGLAKKIKISELDKITDKKQCIVLNDGDEVSVAMFALNVTSKDIVIYTNRGDGVRLPLNEIRLGGLSAKGTSMISLRKDEEVVGASLMNTNKKLLFFITSFGKGKITETKYFPAMNRKDRPVNLIALEQDETLIGLSTVNKGDIIEVYTKKHDPETIEISSLVPSTRVSAGTKLIKTGRGDMVTGYKVFTK
;
A
#
# COMPACT_ATOMS: atom_id res chain seq x y z
N MET A 1 -45.05 -4.62 -30.91
CA MET A 1 -43.97 -4.06 -31.79
C MET A 1 -43.97 -2.53 -31.97
N THR A 2 -44.70 -1.75 -31.17
CA THR A 2 -44.95 -0.33 -31.43
C THR A 2 -44.15 0.67 -30.57
N ASN A 3 -43.47 0.20 -29.52
CA ASN A 3 -42.69 1.10 -28.65
C ASN A 3 -41.17 1.24 -29.02
N LYS A 4 -40.60 0.25 -29.71
CA LYS A 4 -39.21 0.32 -30.19
C LYS A 4 -38.98 1.20 -31.40
N SER A 5 -40.03 1.35 -32.28
CA SER A 5 -39.94 2.22 -33.46
C SER A 5 -40.07 3.72 -33.09
N LYS A 6 -40.90 4.05 -32.12
CA LYS A 6 -41.10 5.45 -31.65
C LYS A 6 -39.83 5.98 -30.88
N ARG A 7 -39.17 5.12 -30.12
CA ARG A 7 -37.89 5.46 -29.46
C ARG A 7 -36.78 5.76 -30.48
N LYS A 8 -36.58 4.90 -31.49
CA LYS A 8 -35.59 5.11 -32.55
C LYS A 8 -35.82 6.39 -33.35
N SER A 9 -37.08 6.81 -33.56
CA SER A 9 -37.38 8.07 -34.27
C SER A 9 -37.19 9.33 -33.41
N SER A 10 -37.43 9.23 -32.12
CA SER A 10 -37.19 10.29 -31.14
C SER A 10 -35.67 10.52 -30.95
N ASP A 11 -34.90 9.43 -30.85
CA ASP A 11 -33.46 9.51 -30.68
C ASP A 11 -32.75 10.04 -31.94
N LYS A 12 -33.25 9.72 -33.14
CA LYS A 12 -32.73 10.27 -34.39
C LYS A 12 -33.02 11.80 -34.49
N LYS A 13 -34.22 12.28 -34.15
CA LYS A 13 -34.54 13.71 -34.11
C LYS A 13 -33.74 14.49 -33.08
N MET A 14 -33.43 13.86 -31.95
CA MET A 14 -32.58 14.47 -30.91
C MET A 14 -31.14 14.61 -31.40
N MET A 15 -30.60 13.58 -32.10
CA MET A 15 -29.25 13.65 -32.68
C MET A 15 -29.14 14.65 -33.82
N ASP A 16 -30.09 14.67 -34.73
CA ASP A 16 -30.13 15.68 -35.80
C ASP A 16 -30.20 17.13 -35.27
N ASN A 17 -30.88 17.36 -34.13
CA ASN A 17 -30.88 18.65 -33.43
C ASN A 17 -29.56 18.97 -32.71
N LEU A 18 -28.88 17.98 -32.16
CA LEU A 18 -27.54 18.16 -31.57
C LEU A 18 -26.50 18.47 -32.64
N GLU A 19 -26.49 17.75 -33.76
CA GLU A 19 -25.61 18.05 -34.90
C GLU A 19 -25.80 19.45 -35.43
N LYS A 20 -27.07 19.91 -35.57
CA LYS A 20 -27.38 21.23 -36.01
C LYS A 20 -26.89 22.29 -35.01
N ARG A 21 -27.09 22.09 -33.71
CA ARG A 21 -26.60 23.01 -32.67
C ARG A 21 -25.07 23.06 -32.60
N PHE A 22 -24.37 21.95 -32.78
CA PHE A 22 -22.93 21.92 -32.82
C PHE A 22 -22.36 22.60 -34.06
N SER A 23 -22.98 22.41 -35.22
CA SER A 23 -22.65 23.12 -36.47
C SER A 23 -22.88 24.63 -36.34
N GLU A 24 -23.99 25.07 -35.71
CA GLU A 24 -24.28 26.47 -35.42
C GLU A 24 -23.30 27.13 -34.43
N MET A 25 -22.78 26.38 -33.43
CA MET A 25 -21.85 26.91 -32.42
C MET A 25 -20.38 26.93 -32.84
N TYR A 26 -19.93 25.95 -33.65
CA TYR A 26 -18.51 25.74 -33.92
C TYR A 26 -18.14 25.83 -35.40
N GLY A 27 -19.10 26.13 -36.30
CA GLY A 27 -18.86 26.25 -37.74
C GLY A 27 -18.74 24.91 -38.49
N GLU A 28 -18.63 24.98 -39.81
CA GLU A 28 -18.68 23.82 -40.72
C GLU A 28 -17.50 22.82 -40.53
N SER A 29 -16.45 23.18 -39.78
CA SER A 29 -15.30 22.29 -39.51
C SER A 29 -15.65 21.07 -38.65
N PHE A 30 -16.74 21.10 -37.88
CA PHE A 30 -17.22 19.97 -37.07
C PHE A 30 -18.19 19.05 -37.82
N GLY A 31 -18.70 19.44 -38.99
CA GLY A 31 -19.70 18.67 -39.74
C GLY A 31 -19.19 17.38 -40.39
N ASN A 32 -17.88 17.09 -40.35
CA ASN A 32 -17.26 15.88 -40.90
C ASN A 32 -16.87 14.82 -39.88
N GLU A 33 -17.03 15.10 -38.58
CA GLU A 33 -16.76 14.11 -37.55
C GLU A 33 -17.97 13.18 -37.38
N LYS A 34 -17.74 11.88 -37.54
CA LYS A 34 -18.74 10.85 -37.30
C LYS A 34 -19.13 10.84 -35.81
N ILE A 35 -20.34 11.30 -35.48
CA ILE A 35 -20.87 11.11 -34.14
C ILE A 35 -21.03 9.62 -33.88
N THR A 36 -20.18 9.06 -33.03
CA THR A 36 -20.23 7.66 -32.64
C THR A 36 -21.18 7.48 -31.46
N ARG A 37 -22.18 6.59 -31.60
CA ARG A 37 -23.04 6.21 -30.46
C ARG A 37 -22.33 5.14 -29.64
N MET A 38 -22.10 5.45 -28.38
CA MET A 38 -21.53 4.51 -27.42
C MET A 38 -22.55 4.21 -26.31
N ASN A 39 -22.57 2.99 -25.81
CA ASN A 39 -23.33 2.66 -24.62
C ASN A 39 -22.71 3.38 -23.42
N ILE A 40 -23.54 3.92 -22.52
CA ILE A 40 -23.05 4.67 -21.35
C ILE A 40 -22.10 3.84 -20.47
N ALA A 41 -22.34 2.52 -20.34
CA ALA A 41 -21.48 1.63 -19.59
C ALA A 41 -20.10 1.45 -20.27
N ASP A 42 -20.07 1.36 -21.60
CA ASP A 42 -18.83 1.24 -22.38
C ASP A 42 -18.05 2.55 -22.34
N ALA A 43 -18.75 3.70 -22.46
CA ALA A 43 -18.15 5.03 -22.35
C ALA A 43 -17.56 5.26 -20.96
N ASP A 44 -18.28 4.91 -19.89
CA ASP A 44 -17.80 5.04 -18.51
C ASP A 44 -16.55 4.17 -18.27
N LEU A 45 -16.55 2.93 -18.77
CA LEU A 45 -15.41 2.04 -18.68
C LEU A 45 -14.18 2.60 -19.42
N GLU A 46 -14.35 3.06 -20.67
CA GLU A 46 -13.28 3.61 -21.49
C GLU A 46 -12.69 4.89 -20.85
N TYR A 47 -13.54 5.85 -20.47
CA TYR A 47 -13.08 7.08 -19.83
C TYR A 47 -12.45 6.84 -18.46
N SER A 48 -12.97 5.89 -17.68
CA SER A 48 -12.37 5.49 -16.40
C SER A 48 -10.98 4.87 -16.58
N GLN A 49 -10.80 4.03 -17.60
CA GLN A 49 -9.51 3.44 -17.95
C GLN A 49 -8.51 4.51 -18.42
N LEU A 50 -8.92 5.41 -19.32
CA LEU A 50 -8.08 6.52 -19.80
C LEU A 50 -7.70 7.47 -18.65
N PHE A 51 -8.64 7.82 -17.79
CA PHE A 51 -8.37 8.63 -16.60
C PHE A 51 -7.40 7.94 -15.66
N GLY A 52 -7.60 6.64 -15.41
CA GLY A 52 -6.74 5.83 -14.56
C GLY A 52 -5.31 5.77 -15.09
N ALA A 53 -5.14 5.45 -16.37
CA ALA A 53 -3.84 5.43 -17.03
C ALA A 53 -3.14 6.80 -16.97
N ASN A 54 -3.87 7.87 -17.29
CA ASN A 54 -3.35 9.24 -17.22
C ASN A 54 -2.91 9.61 -15.79
N LYS A 55 -3.73 9.29 -14.79
CA LYS A 55 -3.39 9.52 -13.39
C LYS A 55 -2.11 8.78 -12.98
N ASN A 56 -1.98 7.52 -13.38
CA ASN A 56 -0.81 6.69 -13.04
C ASN A 56 0.46 7.24 -13.70
N LEU A 57 0.42 7.47 -15.02
CA LEU A 57 1.56 7.94 -15.80
C LEU A 57 2.03 9.36 -15.43
N TYR A 58 1.10 10.28 -15.19
CA TYR A 58 1.43 11.71 -15.09
C TYR A 58 1.31 12.31 -13.69
N ARG A 59 0.94 11.52 -12.65
CA ARG A 59 0.77 12.05 -11.30
C ARG A 59 1.31 11.17 -10.18
N THR A 60 1.10 9.84 -10.21
CA THR A 60 1.18 9.02 -8.99
C THR A 60 2.34 8.05 -8.96
N ILE A 61 2.71 7.45 -10.09
CA ILE A 61 3.76 6.44 -10.16
C ILE A 61 5.09 7.10 -10.54
N PRO A 62 6.21 6.79 -9.86
CA PRO A 62 7.52 7.35 -10.20
C PRO A 62 8.05 6.76 -11.50
N SER A 63 8.84 7.56 -12.24
CA SER A 63 9.58 7.09 -13.41
C SER A 63 10.78 6.24 -13.00
N LEU A 64 11.05 5.15 -13.71
CA LEU A 64 12.26 4.35 -13.56
C LEU A 64 13.52 5.19 -13.78
N VAL A 65 13.53 6.04 -14.81
CA VAL A 65 14.69 6.80 -15.27
C VAL A 65 15.13 7.83 -14.22
N SER A 66 14.21 8.62 -13.69
CA SER A 66 14.53 9.67 -12.71
C SER A 66 14.36 9.24 -11.25
N GLY A 67 13.57 8.22 -10.99
CA GLY A 67 13.14 7.89 -9.62
C GLY A 67 12.20 8.92 -9.01
N LEU A 68 11.64 9.82 -9.81
CA LEU A 68 10.77 10.91 -9.35
C LEU A 68 9.35 10.74 -9.86
N LYS A 69 8.37 11.20 -9.07
CA LYS A 69 7.02 11.40 -9.55
C LYS A 69 6.95 12.64 -10.46
N PRO A 70 6.04 12.68 -11.43
CA PRO A 70 5.96 13.79 -12.39
C PRO A 70 5.88 15.19 -11.76
N GLY A 71 5.21 15.34 -10.61
CA GLY A 71 5.18 16.61 -9.87
C GLY A 71 6.56 17.04 -9.37
N ALA A 72 7.36 16.10 -8.86
CA ALA A 72 8.73 16.38 -8.40
C ALA A 72 9.66 16.68 -9.59
N THR A 73 9.52 15.96 -10.70
CA THR A 73 10.26 16.22 -11.95
C THR A 73 10.04 17.67 -12.42
N ARG A 74 8.79 18.10 -12.50
CA ARG A 74 8.43 19.47 -12.91
C ARG A 74 8.89 20.52 -11.92
N LEU A 75 8.79 20.24 -10.61
CA LEU A 75 9.28 21.11 -9.55
C LEU A 75 10.79 21.38 -9.70
N LEU A 76 11.59 20.33 -9.83
CA LEU A 76 13.05 20.47 -9.93
C LEU A 76 13.44 21.15 -11.25
N TYR A 77 12.77 20.83 -12.36
CA TYR A 77 13.04 21.44 -13.67
C TYR A 77 12.72 22.93 -13.69
N ALA A 78 11.51 23.32 -13.24
CA ALA A 78 11.10 24.72 -13.16
C ALA A 78 12.03 25.54 -12.25
N TRP A 79 12.48 24.94 -11.16
CA TRP A 79 13.40 25.59 -10.25
C TRP A 79 14.81 25.74 -10.84
N TRP A 80 15.32 24.70 -11.50
CA TRP A 80 16.60 24.75 -12.20
C TRP A 80 16.62 25.85 -13.27
N GLU A 81 15.53 26.04 -14.02
CA GLU A 81 15.40 27.16 -14.95
C GLU A 81 15.44 28.52 -14.23
N LEU A 82 14.73 28.63 -13.10
CA LEU A 82 14.70 29.85 -12.28
C LEU A 82 16.10 30.25 -11.76
N GLU A 83 16.99 29.27 -11.56
CA GLU A 83 18.39 29.49 -11.14
C GLU A 83 19.35 29.73 -12.31
N GLY A 84 18.86 29.83 -13.53
CA GLY A 84 19.69 30.09 -14.74
C GLY A 84 20.40 28.85 -15.26
N ARG A 85 19.84 27.67 -15.07
CA ARG A 85 20.28 26.39 -15.61
C ARG A 85 21.71 26.00 -15.22
N PRO A 86 22.03 25.88 -13.93
CA PRO A 86 23.36 25.46 -13.47
C PRO A 86 23.61 23.99 -13.86
N SER A 87 24.61 23.75 -14.74
CA SER A 87 24.88 22.42 -15.32
C SER A 87 26.16 21.75 -14.83
N ASN A 88 26.86 22.36 -13.85
CA ASN A 88 28.10 21.81 -13.30
C ASN A 88 28.18 21.98 -11.81
N VAL A 89 28.62 20.94 -11.11
CA VAL A 89 28.88 20.97 -9.67
C VAL A 89 30.30 21.49 -9.42
N ASN A 90 30.43 22.80 -9.37
CA ASN A 90 31.66 23.44 -8.95
C ASN A 90 31.38 24.51 -7.85
N PRO A 91 32.40 24.91 -7.05
CA PRO A 91 32.18 25.87 -5.97
C PRO A 91 31.61 27.23 -6.42
N GLU A 92 31.88 27.67 -7.62
CA GLU A 92 31.34 28.91 -8.17
C GLU A 92 29.85 28.80 -8.52
N THR A 93 29.46 27.69 -9.13
CA THR A 93 28.04 27.40 -9.43
C THR A 93 27.23 27.28 -8.15
N LEU A 94 27.69 26.49 -7.18
CA LEU A 94 27.02 26.30 -5.90
C LEU A 94 26.86 27.59 -5.11
N LYS A 95 27.85 28.50 -5.15
CA LYS A 95 27.76 29.82 -4.53
C LYS A 95 26.75 30.77 -5.19
N LYS A 96 26.41 30.54 -6.46
CA LYS A 96 25.42 31.35 -7.19
C LYS A 96 23.98 30.93 -6.86
N LEU A 97 23.76 29.71 -6.37
CA LEU A 97 22.42 29.24 -5.96
C LEU A 97 21.92 30.06 -4.78
N LYS A 98 20.70 30.58 -4.91
CA LYS A 98 20.10 31.46 -3.89
C LYS A 98 18.98 30.75 -3.13
N PHE A 99 18.86 31.08 -1.85
CA PHE A 99 17.65 30.74 -1.12
C PHE A 99 16.46 31.53 -1.68
N ARG A 100 15.37 30.84 -1.99
CA ARG A 100 14.13 31.42 -2.48
C ARG A 100 12.96 31.00 -1.61
N LYS A 101 11.95 31.84 -1.53
CA LYS A 101 10.68 31.48 -0.89
C LYS A 101 10.06 30.28 -1.57
N ALA A 102 9.61 29.29 -0.79
CA ALA A 102 8.93 28.12 -1.31
C ALA A 102 7.70 28.48 -2.16
N ALA A 103 6.99 29.56 -1.82
CA ALA A 103 5.89 30.09 -2.61
C ALA A 103 6.31 30.52 -4.03
N THR A 104 7.51 31.12 -4.20
CA THR A 104 8.04 31.51 -5.52
C THR A 104 8.31 30.29 -6.39
N ILE A 105 8.89 29.25 -5.79
CA ILE A 105 9.21 27.99 -6.48
C ILE A 105 7.93 27.27 -6.87
N SER A 106 6.96 27.18 -5.95
CA SER A 106 5.64 26.59 -6.21
C SER A 106 4.96 27.31 -7.39
N SER A 107 4.93 28.64 -7.40
CA SER A 107 4.34 29.43 -8.48
C SER A 107 5.02 29.18 -9.84
N LYS A 108 6.37 29.13 -9.88
CA LYS A 108 7.11 28.80 -11.11
C LYS A 108 6.81 27.39 -11.61
N THR A 109 6.64 26.43 -10.68
CA THR A 109 6.30 25.06 -11.05
C THR A 109 4.94 24.94 -11.72
N MET A 110 3.98 25.80 -11.37
CA MET A 110 2.64 25.80 -11.97
C MET A 110 2.63 26.14 -13.47
N GLU A 111 3.71 26.72 -14.02
CA GLU A 111 3.87 26.88 -15.48
C GLU A 111 3.93 25.53 -16.21
N TYR A 112 4.39 24.47 -15.53
CA TYR A 112 4.51 23.11 -16.07
C TYR A 112 3.51 22.12 -15.46
N HIS A 113 3.03 22.39 -14.23
CA HIS A 113 2.19 21.48 -13.46
C HIS A 113 0.79 22.09 -13.24
N PRO A 114 -0.23 21.76 -14.07
CA PRO A 114 -1.54 22.40 -14.08
C PRO A 114 -2.43 21.93 -12.92
N HIS A 115 -1.96 22.04 -11.68
CA HIS A 115 -2.66 21.62 -10.48
C HIS A 115 -2.48 22.68 -9.37
N GLY A 116 -3.27 22.57 -8.28
CA GLY A 116 -3.24 23.53 -7.18
C GLY A 116 -1.88 23.64 -6.49
N ASP A 117 -1.55 24.83 -6.03
CA ASP A 117 -0.31 25.20 -5.34
C ASP A 117 -0.08 24.46 -4.02
N ALA A 118 -1.16 24.03 -3.36
CA ALA A 118 -1.09 23.30 -2.09
C ALA A 118 -0.26 22.00 -2.22
N ALA A 119 -0.44 21.24 -3.31
CA ALA A 119 0.32 20.00 -3.54
C ALA A 119 1.82 20.27 -3.73
N MET A 120 2.18 21.37 -4.42
CA MET A 120 3.59 21.74 -4.60
C MET A 120 4.20 22.26 -3.30
N SER A 121 3.45 23.01 -2.51
CA SER A 121 3.88 23.48 -1.19
C SER A 121 4.11 22.31 -0.23
N GLU A 122 3.23 21.32 -0.21
CA GLU A 122 3.40 20.09 0.57
C GLU A 122 4.65 19.30 0.11
N LEU A 123 4.83 19.15 -1.21
CA LEU A 123 6.00 18.47 -1.77
C LEU A 123 7.30 19.15 -1.35
N ILE A 124 7.41 20.49 -1.46
CA ILE A 124 8.59 21.26 -1.01
C ILE A 124 8.80 21.05 0.49
N GLY A 125 7.72 21.09 1.29
CA GLY A 125 7.78 20.81 2.72
C GLY A 125 8.42 19.46 3.02
N ARG A 126 7.96 18.39 2.37
CA ARG A 126 8.49 17.03 2.54
C ARG A 126 9.94 16.87 2.07
N LEU A 127 10.31 17.50 0.95
CA LEU A 127 11.69 17.48 0.44
C LEU A 127 12.69 18.15 1.39
N GLY A 128 12.25 19.10 2.21
CA GLY A 128 13.06 19.76 3.21
C GLY A 128 13.18 19.04 4.56
N GLN A 129 12.63 17.83 4.71
CA GLN A 129 12.61 17.07 5.97
C GLN A 129 13.65 15.94 5.96
N PRO A 130 14.76 16.04 6.71
CA PRO A 130 15.84 15.05 6.69
C PRO A 130 15.44 13.69 7.31
N TRP A 131 14.38 13.65 8.12
CA TRP A 131 13.83 12.40 8.66
C TRP A 131 12.90 11.67 7.68
N LEU A 132 12.60 12.28 6.51
CA LEU A 132 11.87 11.64 5.42
C LEU A 132 12.75 11.32 4.21
N ASN A 133 13.99 11.82 4.16
CA ASN A 133 14.86 11.69 2.99
C ASN A 133 16.25 11.19 3.40
N ASN A 134 16.74 10.09 2.78
CA ASN A 134 18.12 9.66 2.93
C ASN A 134 19.08 10.61 2.21
N VAL A 135 18.62 11.14 1.07
CA VAL A 135 19.34 12.16 0.30
C VAL A 135 18.44 13.38 0.10
N MET A 136 18.93 14.53 0.54
CA MET A 136 18.18 15.78 0.44
C MET A 136 18.26 16.36 -0.98
N LEU A 137 17.10 16.56 -1.62
CA LEU A 137 17.01 17.22 -2.93
C LEU A 137 17.10 18.74 -2.81
N ILE A 138 16.81 19.29 -1.64
CA ILE A 138 16.84 20.71 -1.36
C ILE A 138 17.58 20.99 -0.05
N GLU A 139 18.16 22.17 0.08
CA GLU A 139 18.66 22.69 1.34
C GLU A 139 17.60 23.61 1.93
N PRO A 140 16.96 23.22 3.07
CA PRO A 140 15.89 24.00 3.68
C PRO A 140 16.45 25.12 4.57
N GLN A 141 15.71 26.24 4.65
CA GLN A 141 15.95 27.34 5.60
C GLN A 141 14.62 27.81 6.19
N GLY A 142 14.53 27.85 7.51
CA GLY A 142 13.31 28.13 8.26
C GLY A 142 12.68 26.87 8.86
N SER A 143 11.40 26.92 9.23
CA SER A 143 10.72 25.79 9.88
C SER A 143 10.07 24.87 8.84
N TYR A 144 10.63 23.69 8.67
CA TYR A 144 10.08 22.62 7.83
C TYR A 144 9.29 21.56 8.63
N GLY A 145 8.79 21.91 9.80
CA GLY A 145 8.17 21.00 10.73
C GLY A 145 9.17 20.24 11.58
N ASN A 146 8.74 19.20 12.26
CA ASN A 146 9.57 18.36 13.11
C ASN A 146 8.96 16.96 13.32
N CYS A 147 9.70 16.08 14.02
CA CYS A 147 9.23 14.74 14.37
C CYS A 147 8.15 14.71 15.48
N ARG A 148 7.79 15.85 16.06
CA ARG A 148 6.62 15.97 16.95
C ARG A 148 5.30 15.89 16.19
N GLY A 149 5.32 16.27 14.90
CA GLY A 149 4.15 16.33 14.05
C GLY A 149 3.71 17.75 13.69
N ASP A 150 4.55 18.75 13.98
CA ASP A 150 4.33 20.12 13.52
C ASP A 150 4.55 20.15 11.99
N GLU A 151 3.67 20.86 11.31
CA GLU A 151 3.72 21.01 9.85
C GLU A 151 4.76 22.06 9.44
N PRO A 152 5.26 22.03 8.18
CA PRO A 152 6.07 23.09 7.63
C PRO A 152 5.37 24.44 7.69
N GLY A 153 6.15 25.50 7.91
CA GLY A 153 5.65 26.86 7.83
C GLY A 153 5.11 27.19 6.44
N SER A 154 4.20 28.17 6.37
CA SER A 154 3.65 28.61 5.08
C SER A 154 4.76 28.98 4.09
N GLY A 155 4.62 28.62 2.82
CA GLY A 155 5.63 28.81 1.77
C GLY A 155 6.14 30.24 1.57
N ARG A 156 5.44 31.27 2.08
CA ARG A 156 5.91 32.66 2.12
C ARG A 156 6.96 32.95 3.20
N TYR A 157 7.11 32.06 4.20
CA TYR A 157 8.03 32.24 5.31
C TYR A 157 9.26 31.34 5.21
N ILE A 158 9.12 30.13 4.67
CA ILE A 158 10.21 29.17 4.48
C ILE A 158 10.94 29.43 3.17
N GLU A 159 12.23 29.15 3.19
CA GLU A 159 13.12 29.29 2.02
C GLU A 159 13.86 27.99 1.76
N CYS A 160 14.27 27.79 0.53
CA CYS A 160 15.09 26.65 0.14
C CYS A 160 15.93 26.98 -1.09
N LYS A 161 16.97 26.19 -1.33
CA LYS A 161 17.76 26.17 -2.55
C LYS A 161 17.99 24.73 -3.02
N LEU A 162 18.29 24.53 -4.30
CA LEU A 162 18.66 23.22 -4.83
C LEU A 162 19.91 22.71 -4.11
N SER A 163 19.92 21.43 -3.75
CA SER A 163 21.10 20.81 -3.14
C SER A 163 22.17 20.52 -4.18
N GLU A 164 23.42 20.35 -3.73
CA GLU A 164 24.52 19.86 -4.58
C GLU A 164 24.15 18.53 -5.25
N TYR A 165 23.56 17.60 -4.48
CA TYR A 165 23.08 16.32 -5.00
C TYR A 165 22.11 16.48 -6.16
N THR A 166 21.18 17.40 -6.09
CA THR A 166 20.18 17.61 -7.15
C THR A 166 20.82 18.08 -8.44
N ILE A 167 21.78 19.01 -8.36
CA ILE A 167 22.53 19.45 -9.54
C ILE A 167 23.35 18.30 -10.11
N ASP A 168 24.11 17.59 -9.28
CA ASP A 168 24.96 16.47 -9.70
C ASP A 168 24.14 15.31 -10.29
N CYS A 169 23.02 14.95 -9.66
CA CYS A 169 22.24 13.80 -10.05
C CYS A 169 21.40 14.02 -11.33
N PHE A 170 20.78 15.21 -11.47
CA PHE A 170 19.76 15.46 -12.48
C PHE A 170 20.14 16.50 -13.53
N PHE A 171 21.07 17.38 -13.24
CA PHE A 171 21.37 18.54 -14.09
C PHE A 171 22.83 18.66 -14.51
N ASP A 172 23.72 17.82 -13.97
CA ASP A 172 25.11 17.76 -14.43
C ASP A 172 25.16 17.34 -15.90
N ASP A 173 25.75 18.20 -16.76
CA ASP A 173 25.76 17.99 -18.21
C ASP A 173 24.38 17.82 -18.89
N PHE A 174 23.31 18.36 -18.30
CA PHE A 174 21.92 18.18 -18.79
C PHE A 174 21.76 18.44 -20.28
N ASP A 175 22.35 19.53 -20.82
CA ASP A 175 22.23 19.91 -22.22
C ASP A 175 22.94 18.91 -23.17
N ASN A 176 23.84 18.07 -22.65
CA ASN A 176 24.59 17.09 -23.44
C ASN A 176 23.87 15.71 -23.52
N TYR A 177 22.84 15.47 -22.69
CA TYR A 177 22.17 14.17 -22.64
C TYR A 177 21.14 13.91 -23.75
N CYS A 178 20.82 14.87 -24.60
CA CYS A 178 19.78 14.75 -25.64
C CYS A 178 18.43 14.30 -25.07
N ILE A 179 18.03 14.90 -23.97
CA ILE A 179 16.77 14.56 -23.28
C ILE A 179 15.60 14.95 -24.21
N PRO A 180 14.63 14.02 -24.46
CA PRO A 180 13.43 14.36 -25.20
C PRO A 180 12.64 15.46 -24.48
N MET A 181 12.31 16.51 -25.25
CA MET A 181 11.51 17.64 -24.75
C MET A 181 10.11 17.57 -25.35
N LYS A 182 9.10 17.84 -24.54
CA LYS A 182 7.71 17.96 -24.96
C LYS A 182 7.15 19.36 -24.66
N LEU A 183 6.11 19.75 -25.38
CA LEU A 183 5.40 21.00 -25.09
C LEU A 183 4.76 20.92 -23.70
N SER A 184 4.86 22.02 -22.95
CA SER A 184 4.10 22.20 -21.73
C SER A 184 2.59 22.18 -22.01
N TYR A 185 1.78 22.02 -20.97
CA TYR A 185 0.30 22.00 -21.13
C TYR A 185 -0.28 23.30 -21.71
N THR A 186 0.41 24.43 -21.55
CA THR A 186 0.01 25.72 -22.16
C THR A 186 0.44 25.86 -23.61
N GLY A 187 1.39 25.04 -24.07
CA GLY A 187 1.99 25.15 -25.40
C GLY A 187 3.00 26.28 -25.57
N ASP A 188 3.29 27.06 -24.52
CA ASP A 188 4.19 28.23 -24.60
C ASP A 188 5.64 27.90 -24.33
N SER A 189 5.94 26.76 -23.74
CA SER A 189 7.26 26.34 -23.28
C SER A 189 7.48 24.85 -23.48
N TYR A 190 8.72 24.39 -23.28
CA TYR A 190 9.08 23.00 -23.34
C TYR A 190 9.49 22.48 -21.96
N GLU A 191 9.06 21.27 -21.61
CA GLU A 191 9.52 20.53 -20.46
C GLU A 191 10.18 19.20 -20.88
N PRO A 192 11.15 18.65 -20.11
CA PRO A 192 11.67 17.33 -20.40
C PRO A 192 10.59 16.27 -20.14
N GLU A 193 10.55 15.24 -20.98
CA GLU A 193 9.65 14.10 -20.73
C GLU A 193 9.94 13.45 -19.39
N ASN A 194 11.23 13.27 -19.07
CA ASN A 194 11.72 12.84 -17.77
C ASN A 194 13.06 13.51 -17.47
N LEU A 195 13.40 13.70 -16.21
CA LEU A 195 14.79 13.93 -15.81
C LEU A 195 15.54 12.60 -15.85
N ILE A 196 16.81 12.66 -16.13
CA ILE A 196 17.69 11.48 -16.12
C ILE A 196 18.50 11.53 -14.83
N SER A 197 18.48 10.44 -14.08
CA SER A 197 19.28 10.35 -12.84
C SER A 197 20.65 9.74 -13.12
N LYS A 198 21.70 10.41 -12.66
CA LYS A 198 23.09 9.92 -12.70
C LYS A 198 23.31 8.73 -11.77
N TYR A 199 22.51 8.66 -10.68
CA TYR A 199 22.49 7.61 -9.66
C TYR A 199 21.12 6.95 -9.59
N PRO A 200 20.96 5.70 -9.09
CA PRO A 200 19.65 5.03 -8.98
C PRO A 200 18.79 5.63 -7.85
N HIS A 201 18.39 6.89 -8.04
CA HIS A 201 17.68 7.71 -7.06
C HIS A 201 16.37 7.08 -6.58
N ILE A 202 15.73 6.29 -7.44
CA ILE A 202 14.48 5.57 -7.13
C ILE A 202 14.56 4.74 -5.84
N LEU A 203 15.74 4.27 -5.46
CA LEU A 203 15.98 3.47 -4.25
C LEU A 203 16.54 4.27 -3.06
N PHE A 204 16.86 5.56 -3.24
CA PHE A 204 17.50 6.34 -2.17
C PHE A 204 16.50 6.90 -1.17
N ASN A 205 15.40 7.48 -1.65
CA ASN A 205 14.38 8.07 -0.81
C ASN A 205 13.09 7.24 -0.84
N PRO A 206 12.36 7.13 0.29
CA PRO A 206 11.14 6.34 0.31
C PRO A 206 10.05 6.97 -0.58
N GLN A 207 9.49 6.18 -1.48
CA GLN A 207 8.37 6.55 -2.36
C GLN A 207 7.06 5.94 -1.86
N LEU A 208 6.79 6.10 -0.55
CA LEU A 208 5.59 5.52 0.06
C LEU A 208 4.33 6.28 -0.35
N SER A 209 3.18 5.56 -0.37
CA SER A 209 1.83 6.10 -0.66
C SER A 209 1.58 6.63 -2.09
N GLY A 210 2.18 6.01 -3.10
CA GLY A 210 1.75 6.20 -4.50
C GLY A 210 0.47 5.41 -4.80
N ILE A 211 -0.71 5.98 -4.55
CA ILE A 211 -1.99 5.32 -4.85
C ILE A 211 -2.41 5.69 -6.26
N GLY A 212 -2.23 4.73 -7.17
CA GLY A 212 -2.69 4.80 -8.55
C GLY A 212 -4.13 4.31 -8.72
N TRP A 213 -4.59 4.24 -9.95
CA TRP A 213 -5.84 3.62 -10.34
C TRP A 213 -5.60 2.14 -10.65
N GLY A 214 -6.13 1.25 -9.83
CA GLY A 214 -5.91 -0.20 -9.97
C GLY A 214 -4.51 -0.69 -9.59
N THR A 215 -3.60 0.19 -9.18
CA THR A 215 -2.23 -0.12 -8.79
C THR A 215 -1.75 0.77 -7.65
N SER A 216 -0.63 0.40 -7.04
CA SER A 216 0.03 1.23 -6.04
C SER A 216 1.54 1.12 -6.17
N SER A 217 2.25 2.18 -5.80
CA SER A 217 3.72 2.19 -5.70
C SER A 217 4.12 2.58 -4.28
N ASN A 218 4.74 1.65 -3.58
CA ASN A 218 5.27 1.83 -2.23
C ASN A 218 6.70 1.30 -2.19
N ILE A 219 7.65 2.13 -2.58
CA ILE A 219 9.07 1.76 -2.68
C ILE A 219 9.77 2.17 -1.38
N PRO A 220 10.32 1.23 -0.59
CA PRO A 220 11.14 1.57 0.56
C PRO A 220 12.47 2.18 0.13
N SER A 221 13.07 2.98 0.99
CA SER A 221 14.44 3.46 0.78
C SER A 221 15.46 2.41 1.18
N PHE A 222 16.66 2.54 0.59
CA PHE A 222 17.83 1.71 0.88
C PHE A 222 19.03 2.59 1.16
N ASN A 223 20.07 2.03 1.76
CA ASN A 223 21.31 2.76 2.01
C ASN A 223 22.01 3.12 0.70
N VAL A 224 22.38 4.40 0.56
CA VAL A 224 22.97 4.93 -0.70
C VAL A 224 24.24 4.17 -1.09
N ALA A 225 25.14 3.94 -0.16
CA ALA A 225 26.39 3.23 -0.43
C ALA A 225 26.15 1.79 -0.87
N GLU A 226 25.24 1.07 -0.20
CA GLU A 226 24.87 -0.31 -0.54
C GLU A 226 24.22 -0.43 -1.93
N VAL A 227 23.36 0.53 -2.29
CA VAL A 227 22.72 0.56 -3.61
C VAL A 227 23.76 0.83 -4.71
N LEU A 228 24.69 1.76 -4.49
CA LEU A 228 25.76 2.05 -5.45
C LEU A 228 26.73 0.87 -5.60
N ASP A 229 27.08 0.19 -4.50
CA ASP A 229 27.87 -1.05 -4.53
C ASP A 229 27.17 -2.17 -5.31
N ALA A 230 25.86 -2.31 -5.13
CA ALA A 230 25.04 -3.25 -5.89
C ALA A 230 25.04 -2.93 -7.39
N ALA A 231 24.87 -1.65 -7.76
CA ALA A 231 24.94 -1.20 -9.15
C ALA A 231 26.33 -1.45 -9.77
N ILE A 232 27.41 -1.13 -9.06
CA ILE A 232 28.79 -1.42 -9.49
C ILE A 232 29.01 -2.92 -9.68
N SER A 233 28.49 -3.74 -8.77
CA SER A 233 28.58 -5.20 -8.88
C SER A 233 27.86 -5.72 -10.14
N LEU A 234 26.70 -5.13 -10.48
CA LEU A 234 25.92 -5.50 -11.66
C LEU A 234 26.57 -5.02 -12.97
N ILE A 235 27.33 -3.93 -12.96
CA ILE A 235 28.12 -3.52 -14.15
C ILE A 235 29.24 -4.55 -14.40
N LYS A 236 29.91 -5.01 -13.35
CA LYS A 236 30.99 -6.01 -13.44
C LYS A 236 30.48 -7.42 -13.79
N ASP A 237 29.34 -7.80 -13.24
CA ASP A 237 28.67 -9.08 -13.51
C ASP A 237 27.16 -8.93 -13.43
N ARG A 238 26.48 -8.95 -14.58
CA ARG A 238 24.99 -8.86 -14.66
C ARG A 238 24.28 -9.96 -13.87
N ASN A 239 24.94 -11.07 -13.60
CA ASN A 239 24.40 -12.20 -12.83
C ASN A 239 24.71 -12.12 -11.34
N ALA A 240 25.43 -11.10 -10.86
CA ALA A 240 25.76 -10.94 -9.47
C ALA A 240 24.52 -11.11 -8.56
N LYS A 241 24.72 -11.80 -7.43
CA LYS A 241 23.66 -11.96 -6.43
C LYS A 241 23.59 -10.72 -5.56
N ILE A 242 22.46 -10.02 -5.65
CA ILE A 242 22.17 -8.81 -4.90
C ILE A 242 21.12 -9.12 -3.82
N LEU A 243 21.37 -8.66 -2.62
CA LEU A 243 20.40 -8.65 -1.53
C LEU A 243 20.51 -7.31 -0.79
N LEU A 244 19.61 -6.38 -1.12
CA LEU A 244 19.51 -5.10 -0.43
C LEU A 244 18.45 -5.18 0.68
N ILE A 245 18.77 -4.64 1.83
CA ILE A 245 17.85 -4.53 2.96
C ILE A 245 17.41 -3.06 3.08
N PRO A 246 16.11 -2.76 3.24
CA PRO A 246 15.64 -1.39 3.40
C PRO A 246 16.41 -0.63 4.49
N ASP A 247 16.59 0.67 4.30
CA ASP A 247 17.23 1.60 5.25
C ASP A 247 16.39 2.88 5.32
N ILE A 248 15.75 3.10 6.47
CA ILE A 248 14.72 4.13 6.62
C ILE A 248 15.32 5.42 7.17
N PRO A 249 14.98 6.60 6.63
CA PRO A 249 15.55 7.88 7.05
C PRO A 249 15.39 8.20 8.53
N THR A 250 14.31 7.72 9.16
CA THR A 250 14.06 7.92 10.60
C THR A 250 15.02 7.15 11.50
N GLY A 251 15.77 6.18 10.96
CA GLY A 251 16.63 5.30 11.75
C GLY A 251 15.88 4.30 12.63
N CYS A 252 14.61 4.02 12.33
CA CYS A 252 13.84 3.01 13.06
C CYS A 252 14.36 1.59 12.78
N ASP A 253 14.13 0.66 13.72
CA ASP A 253 14.47 -0.74 13.53
C ASP A 253 13.59 -1.37 12.45
N ILE A 254 14.18 -2.26 11.66
CA ILE A 254 13.48 -3.08 10.66
C ILE A 254 13.41 -4.51 11.17
N ILE A 255 12.21 -5.08 11.23
CA ILE A 255 12.01 -6.45 11.70
C ILE A 255 12.21 -7.41 10.53
N ASP A 256 13.13 -8.36 10.72
CA ASP A 256 13.37 -9.45 9.78
C ASP A 256 12.30 -10.55 9.97
N GLU A 257 11.30 -10.53 9.12
CA GLU A 257 10.25 -11.56 9.02
C GLU A 257 10.54 -12.56 7.86
N GLY A 258 11.76 -12.56 7.29
CA GLY A 258 12.10 -13.36 6.11
C GLY A 258 11.67 -12.74 4.77
N ASN A 259 11.11 -11.53 4.79
CA ASN A 259 10.50 -10.87 3.62
C ASN A 259 11.51 -10.22 2.67
N PHE A 260 12.76 -10.00 3.09
CA PHE A 260 13.75 -9.28 2.28
C PHE A 260 14.07 -10.00 0.97
N LYS A 261 14.10 -11.33 0.96
CA LYS A 261 14.30 -12.12 -0.27
C LYS A 261 13.18 -11.89 -1.27
N GLU A 262 11.93 -11.79 -0.79
CA GLU A 262 10.77 -11.57 -1.64
C GLU A 262 10.77 -10.16 -2.20
N ILE A 263 11.08 -9.12 -1.40
CA ILE A 263 11.25 -7.74 -1.86
C ILE A 263 12.30 -7.67 -2.97
N ASN A 264 13.45 -8.32 -2.79
CA ASN A 264 14.52 -8.31 -3.78
C ASN A 264 14.16 -9.07 -5.08
N LYS A 265 13.34 -10.13 -4.98
CA LYS A 265 12.97 -10.98 -6.11
C LYS A 265 11.79 -10.43 -6.90
N THR A 266 10.73 -9.99 -6.23
CA THR A 266 9.45 -9.64 -6.87
C THR A 266 9.12 -8.16 -6.75
N GLY A 267 9.71 -7.43 -5.79
CA GLY A 267 9.31 -6.06 -5.46
C GLY A 267 8.01 -5.96 -4.67
N ASN A 268 7.35 -7.07 -4.36
CA ASN A 268 6.07 -7.11 -3.67
C ASN A 268 6.17 -7.91 -2.38
N SER A 269 5.90 -7.26 -1.25
CA SER A 269 5.89 -7.88 0.08
C SER A 269 5.35 -6.90 1.12
N LYS A 270 5.77 -7.08 2.37
CA LYS A 270 5.53 -6.13 3.46
C LYS A 270 6.84 -5.76 4.16
N LEU A 271 6.88 -4.59 4.75
CA LEU A 271 7.98 -4.10 5.57
C LEU A 271 7.46 -3.71 6.94
N THR A 272 7.99 -4.36 7.99
CA THR A 272 7.65 -4.05 9.37
C THR A 272 8.75 -3.22 10.00
N MET A 273 8.38 -2.03 10.47
CA MET A 273 9.22 -1.05 11.13
C MET A 273 8.84 -0.93 12.60
N ARG A 274 9.82 -0.71 13.46
CA ARG A 274 9.63 -0.55 14.90
C ARG A 274 10.49 0.61 15.41
N ALA A 275 9.94 1.40 16.34
CA ALA A 275 10.71 2.44 17.05
C ALA A 275 11.91 1.81 17.76
N SER A 276 13.08 2.41 17.61
CA SER A 276 14.26 2.01 18.36
C SER A 276 14.14 2.46 19.81
N SER A 277 14.47 1.59 20.75
CA SER A 277 14.32 1.88 22.18
C SER A 277 15.54 1.44 22.99
N ASN A 278 15.77 2.14 24.09
CA ASN A 278 16.74 1.81 25.13
C ASN A 278 16.04 1.75 26.49
N ILE A 279 16.44 0.81 27.33
CA ILE A 279 15.93 0.66 28.70
C ILE A 279 17.04 1.03 29.68
N ASP A 280 16.76 2.02 30.54
CA ASP A 280 17.55 2.33 31.72
C ASP A 280 16.93 1.61 32.91
N TYR A 281 17.50 0.48 33.28
CA TYR A 281 17.03 -0.35 34.38
C TYR A 281 17.22 0.33 35.75
N ALA A 282 18.23 1.16 35.91
CA ALA A 282 18.52 1.83 37.19
C ALA A 282 17.45 2.86 37.54
N ASN A 283 16.97 3.58 36.57
CA ASN A 283 15.96 4.63 36.73
C ASN A 283 14.54 4.18 36.29
N SER A 284 14.38 2.94 35.82
CA SER A 284 13.13 2.42 35.28
C SER A 284 12.54 3.29 34.15
N ILE A 285 13.39 3.68 33.18
CA ILE A 285 13.01 4.54 32.06
C ILE A 285 13.13 3.78 30.75
N ILE A 286 12.10 3.87 29.89
CA ILE A 286 12.14 3.43 28.51
C ILE A 286 12.29 4.69 27.64
N THR A 287 13.35 4.76 26.84
CA THR A 287 13.61 5.88 25.90
C THR A 287 13.46 5.39 24.48
N PHE A 288 12.57 6.04 23.69
CA PHE A 288 12.51 5.85 22.25
C PHE A 288 13.35 6.91 21.55
N THR A 289 14.20 6.46 20.61
CA THR A 289 15.16 7.30 19.88
C THR A 289 14.84 7.44 18.39
N SER A 290 13.86 6.71 17.90
CA SER A 290 13.33 6.83 16.53
C SER A 290 11.88 6.39 16.47
N LEU A 291 11.19 6.72 15.38
CA LEU A 291 9.81 6.29 15.12
C LEU A 291 9.71 5.68 13.72
N PRO A 292 8.73 4.79 13.47
CA PRO A 292 8.39 4.35 12.13
C PRO A 292 8.06 5.53 11.21
N LEU A 293 8.28 5.37 9.92
CA LEU A 293 7.98 6.40 8.92
C LEU A 293 6.49 6.83 9.01
N ASN A 294 6.23 8.12 8.85
CA ASN A 294 4.91 8.75 9.00
C ASN A 294 4.29 8.66 10.42
N SER A 295 5.10 8.40 11.45
CA SER A 295 4.70 8.49 12.86
C SER A 295 5.25 9.78 13.48
N SER A 296 4.56 10.32 14.49
CA SER A 296 5.02 11.51 15.24
C SER A 296 4.97 11.28 16.74
N SER A 297 5.87 11.94 17.49
CA SER A 297 5.91 11.76 18.95
C SER A 297 4.62 12.20 19.64
N SER A 298 4.02 13.29 19.20
CA SER A 298 2.74 13.77 19.75
C SER A 298 1.60 12.77 19.55
N ALA A 299 1.52 12.13 18.36
CA ALA A 299 0.50 11.13 18.08
C ALA A 299 0.70 9.85 18.92
N VAL A 300 1.95 9.40 19.07
CA VAL A 300 2.30 8.24 19.91
C VAL A 300 1.93 8.52 21.37
N ILE A 301 2.36 9.65 21.90
CA ILE A 301 2.10 10.04 23.29
C ILE A 301 0.59 10.16 23.56
N SER A 302 -0.15 10.82 22.66
CA SER A 302 -1.62 10.94 22.79
C SER A 302 -2.32 9.60 22.86
N LYS A 303 -1.89 8.62 22.03
CA LYS A 303 -2.43 7.25 22.06
C LYS A 303 -2.06 6.52 23.35
N ILE A 304 -0.84 6.64 23.85
CA ILE A 304 -0.42 6.03 25.12
C ILE A 304 -1.23 6.61 26.27
N ILE A 305 -1.44 7.93 26.33
CA ILE A 305 -2.26 8.61 27.35
C ILE A 305 -3.71 8.12 27.27
N SER A 306 -4.27 8.01 26.07
CA SER A 306 -5.63 7.49 25.87
C SER A 306 -5.78 6.07 26.42
N LEU A 307 -4.83 5.19 26.14
CA LEU A 307 -4.83 3.82 26.65
C LEU A 307 -4.63 3.77 28.18
N ARG A 308 -3.82 4.66 28.75
CA ARG A 308 -3.65 4.78 30.19
C ARG A 308 -4.96 5.20 30.88
N ASN A 309 -5.70 6.10 30.26
CA ASN A 309 -7.00 6.55 30.78
C ASN A 309 -8.07 5.45 30.73
N THR A 310 -7.92 4.46 29.86
CA THR A 310 -8.82 3.28 29.78
C THR A 310 -8.32 2.07 30.60
N GLY A 311 -7.34 2.27 31.49
CA GLY A 311 -6.86 1.23 32.42
C GLY A 311 -5.65 0.44 31.95
N SER A 312 -5.15 0.66 30.70
CA SER A 312 -3.91 0.03 30.21
C SER A 312 -2.68 0.84 30.66
N PHE A 313 -1.50 0.20 30.71
CA PHE A 313 -0.23 0.88 31.00
C PHE A 313 -0.20 1.70 32.30
N GLN A 314 -0.84 1.21 33.35
CA GLN A 314 -0.84 1.85 34.68
C GLN A 314 0.55 1.88 35.33
N GLU A 315 1.49 1.10 34.79
CA GLU A 315 2.89 1.07 35.15
C GLU A 315 3.64 2.34 34.74
N ILE A 316 3.14 3.09 33.73
CA ILE A 316 3.74 4.35 33.28
C ILE A 316 3.32 5.47 34.23
N SER A 317 4.29 6.03 34.96
CA SER A 317 4.06 7.16 35.89
C SER A 317 4.05 8.51 35.18
N GLU A 318 5.02 8.75 34.29
CA GLU A 318 5.24 10.02 33.59
C GLU A 318 5.73 9.79 32.16
N ILE A 319 5.37 10.69 31.22
CA ILE A 319 5.83 10.70 29.83
C ILE A 319 6.46 12.04 29.55
N LYS A 320 7.71 12.05 29.06
CA LYS A 320 8.44 13.25 28.67
C LYS A 320 8.83 13.20 27.19
N ASP A 321 8.53 14.28 26.47
CA ASP A 321 8.87 14.44 25.06
C ASP A 321 9.99 15.47 24.91
N TYR A 322 11.20 15.01 24.61
CA TYR A 322 12.38 15.82 24.30
C TYR A 322 12.68 15.85 22.78
N THR A 323 11.74 15.41 21.96
CA THR A 323 11.87 15.41 20.50
C THR A 323 12.10 16.84 20.00
N GLN A 324 13.15 17.05 19.22
CA GLN A 324 13.48 18.34 18.59
C GLN A 324 13.88 18.13 17.14
N ASN A 325 13.36 18.95 16.24
CA ASN A 325 13.63 18.87 14.79
C ASN A 325 13.43 17.44 14.25
N GLY A 326 14.52 16.82 13.79
CA GLY A 326 14.55 15.44 13.30
C GLY A 326 14.91 14.40 14.35
N ASP A 327 15.32 14.80 15.56
CA ASP A 327 15.78 13.91 16.62
C ASP A 327 14.63 13.53 17.56
N VAL A 328 14.27 12.26 17.55
CA VAL A 328 13.21 11.71 18.42
C VAL A 328 13.82 11.33 19.77
N LYS A 329 13.19 11.83 20.85
CA LYS A 329 13.51 11.38 22.21
C LYS A 329 12.26 11.42 23.10
N ILE A 330 11.61 10.25 23.29
CA ILE A 330 10.45 10.10 24.16
C ILE A 330 10.87 9.23 25.34
N GLU A 331 10.71 9.73 26.56
CA GLU A 331 10.99 8.99 27.78
C GLU A 331 9.70 8.60 28.49
N LEU A 332 9.57 7.31 28.80
CA LEU A 332 8.52 6.76 29.63
C LEU A 332 9.11 6.36 30.99
N HIS A 333 8.76 7.11 32.01
CA HIS A 333 9.15 6.80 33.38
C HIS A 333 8.16 5.78 33.97
N LEU A 334 8.68 4.68 34.50
CA LEU A 334 7.87 3.60 35.04
C LEU A 334 7.82 3.65 36.57
N LYS A 335 6.80 3.04 37.16
CA LYS A 335 6.73 2.80 38.61
C LYS A 335 7.81 1.77 39.02
N LYS A 336 8.25 1.81 40.29
CA LYS A 336 9.34 0.97 40.81
C LYS A 336 9.12 -0.53 40.64
N ASP A 337 7.87 -0.98 40.68
CA ASP A 337 7.52 -2.42 40.58
C ASP A 337 7.25 -2.87 39.14
N ALA A 338 7.36 -1.98 38.16
CA ALA A 338 7.13 -2.29 36.76
C ALA A 338 8.31 -3.05 36.15
N LYS A 339 8.01 -3.97 35.24
CA LYS A 339 9.02 -4.67 34.42
C LYS A 339 9.13 -3.96 33.08
N PRO A 340 10.21 -3.19 32.80
CA PRO A 340 10.32 -2.37 31.60
C PRO A 340 10.15 -3.14 30.29
N GLU A 341 10.71 -4.35 30.18
CA GLU A 341 10.61 -5.17 28.97
C GLU A 341 9.16 -5.61 28.69
N LYS A 342 8.39 -5.91 29.76
CA LYS A 342 6.98 -6.27 29.60
C LYS A 342 6.18 -5.10 29.07
N VAL A 343 6.40 -3.91 29.64
CA VAL A 343 5.73 -2.67 29.18
C VAL A 343 6.11 -2.36 27.75
N LEU A 344 7.41 -2.45 27.40
CA LEU A 344 7.91 -2.21 26.05
C LEU A 344 7.27 -3.17 25.01
N ARG A 345 7.23 -4.48 25.33
CA ARG A 345 6.59 -5.46 24.45
C ARG A 345 5.09 -5.19 24.27
N GLN A 346 4.38 -4.80 25.33
CA GLN A 346 2.97 -4.45 25.23
C GLN A 346 2.76 -3.19 24.38
N LEU A 347 3.63 -2.19 24.48
CA LEU A 347 3.59 -0.99 23.65
C LEU A 347 3.76 -1.28 22.17
N TYR A 348 4.67 -2.20 21.80
CA TYR A 348 4.84 -2.63 20.40
C TYR A 348 3.66 -3.47 19.88
N LYS A 349 2.95 -4.19 20.74
CA LYS A 349 1.75 -4.97 20.37
C LYS A 349 0.51 -4.08 20.18
N LYS A 350 0.41 -2.96 20.89
CA LYS A 350 -0.72 -2.02 20.77
C LYS A 350 -0.47 -1.05 19.61
N ASN A 351 -1.52 -0.71 18.88
CA ASN A 351 -1.43 0.23 17.76
C ASN A 351 -1.25 1.68 18.22
N VAL A 352 -0.13 1.95 18.90
CA VAL A 352 0.22 3.31 19.38
C VAL A 352 1.11 4.08 18.43
N GLY A 353 1.53 3.49 17.30
CA GLY A 353 2.42 4.12 16.34
C GLY A 353 3.92 3.81 16.54
N LEU A 354 4.27 2.94 17.50
CA LEU A 354 5.63 2.49 17.76
C LEU A 354 6.06 1.29 16.89
N LYS A 355 5.11 0.58 16.30
CA LYS A 355 5.33 -0.47 15.29
C LYS A 355 4.38 -0.19 14.13
N SER A 356 4.88 -0.31 12.88
CA SER A 356 4.09 -0.10 11.67
C SER A 356 4.49 -1.12 10.61
N THR A 357 3.51 -1.73 9.97
CA THR A 357 3.73 -2.61 8.81
C THR A 357 3.12 -1.95 7.59
N VAL A 358 3.93 -1.75 6.55
CA VAL A 358 3.50 -1.15 5.29
C VAL A 358 3.64 -2.16 4.15
N PRO A 359 2.71 -2.18 3.18
CA PRO A 359 2.92 -2.96 1.96
C PRO A 359 4.11 -2.39 1.19
N VAL A 360 4.87 -3.24 0.55
CA VAL A 360 5.92 -2.90 -0.41
C VAL A 360 5.44 -3.29 -1.80
N SER A 361 5.55 -2.38 -2.75
CA SER A 361 5.28 -2.62 -4.17
C SER A 361 6.19 -1.70 -4.97
N ILE A 362 7.21 -2.28 -5.63
CA ILE A 362 8.16 -1.54 -6.45
C ILE A 362 7.58 -1.42 -7.87
N THR A 363 6.56 -0.57 -7.99
CA THR A 363 5.91 -0.26 -9.27
C THR A 363 6.43 1.07 -9.79
N VAL A 364 6.87 1.09 -11.05
CA VAL A 364 7.44 2.26 -11.74
C VAL A 364 6.87 2.39 -13.15
N ILE A 365 6.97 3.60 -13.70
CA ILE A 365 6.73 3.84 -15.12
C ILE A 365 8.04 3.63 -15.89
N ASP A 366 7.99 2.73 -16.83
CA ASP A 366 9.04 2.42 -17.78
C ASP A 366 8.44 2.41 -19.20
N ASP A 367 8.98 3.21 -20.10
CA ASP A 367 8.47 3.37 -21.48
C ASP A 367 6.94 3.51 -21.56
N TYR A 368 6.38 4.44 -20.77
CA TYR A 368 4.94 4.74 -20.67
C TYR A 368 4.05 3.59 -20.21
N LYS A 369 4.62 2.56 -19.59
CA LYS A 369 3.91 1.42 -19.01
C LYS A 369 4.26 1.23 -17.55
N GLU A 370 3.35 0.61 -16.81
CA GLU A 370 3.55 0.23 -15.42
C GLU A 370 4.24 -1.12 -15.36
N TYR A 371 5.36 -1.18 -14.63
CA TYR A 371 6.08 -2.42 -14.36
C TYR A 371 6.32 -2.58 -12.87
N GLU A 372 6.20 -3.78 -12.39
CA GLU A 372 6.59 -4.19 -11.04
C GLU A 372 7.93 -4.94 -11.11
N TYR A 373 8.94 -4.44 -10.42
CA TYR A 373 10.30 -4.96 -10.49
C TYR A 373 10.78 -5.46 -9.12
N GLY A 374 11.52 -6.59 -9.10
CA GLY A 374 12.43 -6.87 -8.02
C GLY A 374 13.59 -5.88 -7.99
N VAL A 375 14.27 -5.74 -6.84
CA VAL A 375 15.35 -4.74 -6.68
C VAL A 375 16.47 -4.93 -7.70
N LYS A 376 16.88 -6.18 -7.95
CA LYS A 376 17.92 -6.48 -8.95
C LYS A 376 17.50 -6.08 -10.37
N ASP A 377 16.28 -6.44 -10.76
CA ASP A 377 15.76 -6.19 -12.11
C ASP A 377 15.54 -4.68 -12.33
N LEU A 378 15.10 -3.97 -11.29
CA LEU A 378 15.00 -2.50 -11.28
C LEU A 378 16.37 -1.84 -11.52
N LEU A 379 17.42 -2.31 -10.84
CA LEU A 379 18.77 -1.78 -11.01
C LEU A 379 19.32 -2.10 -12.42
N LEU A 380 19.06 -3.29 -12.95
CA LEU A 380 19.46 -3.65 -14.33
C LEU A 380 18.74 -2.78 -15.38
N ALA A 381 17.43 -2.56 -15.20
CA ALA A 381 16.68 -1.68 -16.08
C ALA A 381 17.18 -0.23 -16.01
N TRP A 382 17.42 0.30 -14.80
CA TRP A 382 18.02 1.63 -14.64
C TRP A 382 19.42 1.71 -15.27
N LEU A 383 20.28 0.69 -15.11
CA LEU A 383 21.61 0.63 -15.73
C LEU A 383 21.53 0.69 -17.26
N GLY A 384 20.57 0.02 -17.87
CA GLY A 384 20.33 0.10 -19.32
C GLY A 384 20.11 1.56 -19.75
N TYR A 385 19.20 2.26 -19.12
CA TYR A 385 18.98 3.70 -19.37
C TYR A 385 20.22 4.56 -19.10
N ARG A 386 20.98 4.24 -18.06
CA ARG A 386 22.20 5.00 -17.74
C ARG A 386 23.27 4.82 -18.82
N GLU A 387 23.47 3.60 -19.30
CA GLU A 387 24.42 3.30 -20.38
C GLU A 387 24.05 4.03 -21.67
N ASP A 388 22.78 3.99 -22.07
CA ASP A 388 22.29 4.68 -23.27
C ASP A 388 22.42 6.21 -23.14
N THR A 389 22.15 6.74 -21.96
CA THR A 389 22.30 8.17 -21.69
C THR A 389 23.76 8.61 -21.77
N VAL A 390 24.69 7.85 -21.17
CA VAL A 390 26.12 8.15 -21.23
C VAL A 390 26.64 8.04 -22.66
N ARG A 391 26.18 7.06 -23.47
CA ARG A 391 26.50 6.98 -24.89
C ARG A 391 26.03 8.21 -25.65
N SER A 392 24.79 8.66 -25.45
CA SER A 392 24.25 9.87 -26.06
C SER A 392 25.07 11.11 -25.72
N MET A 393 25.43 11.26 -24.43
CA MET A 393 26.32 12.34 -23.98
C MET A 393 27.69 12.29 -24.67
N LEU A 394 28.30 11.12 -24.71
CA LEU A 394 29.62 10.93 -25.37
C LEU A 394 29.58 11.20 -26.88
N LEU A 395 28.50 10.82 -27.57
CA LEU A 395 28.29 11.12 -28.99
C LEU A 395 28.20 12.63 -29.22
N ASN A 396 27.44 13.37 -28.37
CA ASN A 396 27.37 14.82 -28.45
C ASN A 396 28.72 15.49 -28.16
N LYS A 397 29.43 15.00 -27.16
CA LYS A 397 30.79 15.46 -26.86
C LYS A 397 31.73 15.20 -28.06
N MET A 398 31.68 14.02 -28.65
CA MET A 398 32.43 13.66 -29.82
C MET A 398 32.16 14.64 -30.99
N GLN A 399 30.88 14.90 -31.29
CA GLN A 399 30.51 15.84 -32.37
C GLN A 399 31.03 17.25 -32.07
N THR A 400 30.96 17.69 -30.82
CA THR A 400 31.50 18.99 -30.41
C THR A 400 33.03 19.06 -30.56
N LEU A 401 33.75 18.00 -30.17
CA LEU A 401 35.20 17.90 -30.32
C LEU A 401 35.61 17.87 -31.79
N ILE A 402 34.93 17.12 -32.64
CA ILE A 402 35.16 17.09 -34.10
C ILE A 402 34.95 18.47 -34.70
N ASN A 403 33.90 19.20 -34.35
CA ASN A 403 33.65 20.55 -34.83
C ASN A 403 34.77 21.52 -34.40
N LYS A 404 35.23 21.41 -33.12
CA LYS A 404 36.39 22.17 -32.62
C LYS A 404 37.68 21.80 -33.39
N GLN A 405 37.92 20.52 -33.66
CA GLN A 405 39.07 20.06 -34.41
C GLN A 405 39.05 20.62 -35.85
N HIS A 406 37.91 20.53 -36.56
CA HIS A 406 37.76 21.09 -37.88
C HIS A 406 38.04 22.60 -37.94
N MET A 407 37.55 23.35 -36.93
CA MET A 407 37.84 24.77 -36.79
C MET A 407 39.33 25.02 -36.56
N ASN A 408 39.94 24.27 -35.65
CA ASN A 408 41.37 24.41 -35.33
C ASN A 408 42.26 24.07 -36.51
N ASP A 409 41.89 23.04 -37.30
CA ASP A 409 42.62 22.67 -38.53
C ASP A 409 42.55 23.79 -39.60
N VAL A 410 41.40 24.45 -39.72
CA VAL A 410 41.23 25.62 -40.60
C VAL A 410 42.10 26.78 -40.13
N LEU A 411 42.14 27.04 -38.82
CA LEU A 411 43.01 28.10 -38.25
C LEU A 411 44.49 27.81 -38.50
N LEU A 412 44.91 26.55 -38.26
CA LEU A 412 46.30 26.16 -38.56
C LEU A 412 46.67 26.32 -40.03
N MET A 413 45.73 26.00 -40.93
CA MET A 413 45.92 26.17 -42.39
C MET A 413 46.07 27.69 -42.71
N VAL A 414 45.23 28.55 -42.16
CA VAL A 414 45.23 29.99 -42.38
C VAL A 414 46.49 30.65 -41.79
N PHE A 415 46.99 30.15 -40.67
CA PHE A 415 48.19 30.67 -39.96
C PHE A 415 49.51 30.09 -40.53
N SER A 416 49.49 29.20 -41.55
CA SER A 416 50.70 28.78 -42.24
C SER A 416 51.37 29.97 -42.92
N GLN A 417 52.70 29.93 -42.99
CA GLN A 417 53.45 31.03 -43.59
C GLN A 417 52.96 31.46 -44.98
N ASP A 418 52.55 30.48 -45.82
CA ASP A 418 52.11 30.73 -47.20
C ASP A 418 50.72 31.36 -47.30
N ASN A 419 49.85 31.11 -46.29
CA ASN A 419 48.44 31.54 -46.31
C ASN A 419 48.18 32.83 -45.51
N ILE A 420 49.01 33.18 -44.55
CA ILE A 420 48.80 34.36 -43.71
C ILE A 420 48.81 35.67 -44.51
N GLU A 421 49.77 35.80 -45.44
CA GLU A 421 49.86 36.98 -46.33
C GLU A 421 48.63 37.13 -47.20
N GLU A 422 48.16 36.02 -47.78
CA GLU A 422 46.98 36.02 -48.61
C GLU A 422 45.69 36.29 -47.81
N THR A 423 45.59 35.80 -46.57
CA THR A 423 44.51 36.11 -45.66
C THR A 423 44.40 37.58 -45.35
N ILE A 424 45.54 38.22 -45.05
CA ILE A 424 45.59 39.66 -44.79
C ILE A 424 45.26 40.46 -46.05
N LYS A 425 45.78 40.05 -47.20
CA LYS A 425 45.53 40.68 -48.47
C LYS A 425 44.06 40.68 -48.86
N ILE A 426 43.38 39.52 -48.71
CA ILE A 426 41.95 39.38 -48.97
C ILE A 426 41.16 40.33 -48.01
N ALA A 427 41.49 40.36 -46.73
CA ALA A 427 40.83 41.24 -45.78
C ALA A 427 40.95 42.71 -46.11
N ARG A 428 42.13 43.15 -46.49
CA ARG A 428 42.46 44.55 -46.90
C ARG A 428 41.83 44.97 -48.21
N THR A 429 41.59 44.06 -49.12
CA THR A 429 41.10 44.35 -50.50
C THR A 429 39.61 44.09 -50.67
N SER A 430 38.91 43.65 -49.63
CA SER A 430 37.47 43.47 -49.63
C SER A 430 36.75 44.72 -49.15
N ASN A 431 35.57 45.02 -49.75
CA ASN A 431 34.79 46.20 -49.43
C ASN A 431 33.79 45.99 -48.25
N SER A 432 33.55 44.75 -47.88
CA SER A 432 32.62 44.41 -46.79
C SER A 432 33.04 43.10 -46.12
N ARG A 433 32.53 42.89 -44.87
CA ARG A 433 32.70 41.67 -44.16
C ARG A 433 32.15 40.45 -44.92
N GLN A 434 31.01 40.60 -45.60
CA GLN A 434 30.43 39.50 -46.39
C GLN A 434 31.26 39.16 -47.63
N GLU A 435 31.84 40.14 -48.27
CA GLU A 435 32.78 39.93 -49.40
C GLU A 435 34.03 39.18 -48.91
N THR A 436 34.55 39.56 -47.73
CA THR A 436 35.71 38.89 -47.11
C THR A 436 35.40 37.41 -46.88
N ILE A 437 34.25 37.10 -46.24
CA ILE A 437 33.77 35.74 -45.98
C ILE A 437 33.69 34.95 -47.31
N ASN A 438 33.05 35.50 -48.32
CA ASN A 438 32.88 34.82 -49.63
C ASN A 438 34.22 34.53 -50.31
N ARG A 439 35.17 35.44 -50.20
CA ARG A 439 36.54 35.26 -50.76
C ARG A 439 37.32 34.21 -49.97
N TYR A 440 37.22 34.17 -48.65
CA TYR A 440 37.82 33.13 -47.82
C TYR A 440 37.25 31.75 -48.13
N MET A 441 35.93 31.63 -48.25
CA MET A 441 35.27 30.39 -48.65
C MET A 441 35.81 29.85 -49.99
N LYS A 442 35.95 30.74 -50.99
CA LYS A 442 36.42 30.36 -52.31
C LYS A 442 37.89 29.98 -52.28
N LYS A 443 38.72 30.73 -51.57
CA LYS A 443 40.19 30.54 -51.56
C LYS A 443 40.58 29.31 -50.77
N PHE A 444 40.02 29.15 -49.57
CA PHE A 444 40.44 28.10 -48.64
C PHE A 444 39.51 26.87 -48.66
N LYS A 445 38.45 26.89 -49.46
CA LYS A 445 37.44 25.83 -49.55
C LYS A 445 36.84 25.48 -48.20
N ILE A 446 36.52 26.50 -47.40
CA ILE A 446 35.95 26.39 -46.03
C ILE A 446 34.49 26.81 -45.98
N THR A 447 33.78 26.48 -44.91
CA THR A 447 32.38 26.85 -44.72
C THR A 447 32.25 28.36 -44.38
N SER A 448 31.05 28.93 -44.56
CA SER A 448 30.72 30.31 -44.19
C SER A 448 30.99 30.60 -42.73
N ILE A 449 30.69 29.63 -41.80
CA ILE A 449 30.94 29.75 -40.36
C ILE A 449 32.45 29.89 -40.10
N GLN A 450 33.26 28.99 -40.70
CA GLN A 450 34.72 29.03 -40.57
C GLN A 450 35.32 30.30 -41.11
N ALA A 451 34.88 30.73 -42.29
CA ALA A 451 35.29 31.99 -42.90
C ALA A 451 34.90 33.22 -42.07
N GLY A 452 33.73 33.19 -41.42
CA GLY A 452 33.26 34.21 -40.49
C GLY A 452 34.19 34.37 -39.30
N VAL A 453 34.59 33.25 -38.66
CA VAL A 453 35.51 33.25 -37.50
C VAL A 453 36.87 33.90 -37.91
N ILE A 454 37.38 33.56 -39.11
CA ILE A 454 38.62 34.16 -39.60
C ILE A 454 38.44 35.66 -39.85
N ALA A 455 37.34 36.10 -40.46
CA ALA A 455 37.05 37.50 -40.78
C ALA A 455 36.90 38.38 -39.54
N ASP A 456 36.44 37.79 -38.45
CA ASP A 456 36.24 38.47 -37.15
C ASP A 456 37.46 38.40 -36.22
N MET A 457 38.57 37.81 -36.68
CA MET A 457 39.78 37.70 -35.87
C MET A 457 40.52 39.04 -35.75
N HIS A 458 40.98 39.29 -34.52
CA HIS A 458 41.82 40.45 -34.27
C HIS A 458 43.24 40.27 -34.84
N VAL A 459 43.82 41.36 -35.35
CA VAL A 459 45.15 41.36 -35.98
C VAL A 459 46.26 40.80 -35.09
N TYR A 460 46.20 41.04 -33.77
CA TYR A 460 47.20 40.51 -32.82
C TYR A 460 47.22 39.00 -32.72
N ASN A 461 46.14 38.29 -33.15
CA ASN A 461 46.08 36.83 -33.17
C ASN A 461 46.95 36.25 -34.28
N PHE A 462 47.42 37.05 -35.25
CA PHE A 462 48.30 36.61 -36.35
C PHE A 462 49.80 36.58 -35.96
N ASN A 463 50.07 36.27 -34.66
CA ASN A 463 51.42 36.12 -34.14
C ASN A 463 51.87 34.65 -34.12
N LYS A 464 53.18 34.41 -33.98
CA LYS A 464 53.80 33.09 -33.94
C LYS A 464 53.34 32.24 -32.73
N ASP A 465 53.02 32.88 -31.64
CA ASP A 465 52.54 32.24 -30.44
C ASP A 465 51.14 31.64 -30.62
N SER A 466 50.27 32.33 -31.37
CA SER A 466 48.95 31.81 -31.71
C SER A 466 48.99 30.53 -32.56
N TYR A 467 49.92 30.45 -33.50
CA TYR A 467 50.16 29.24 -34.29
C TYR A 467 50.54 28.06 -33.41
N ASN A 468 51.47 28.26 -32.47
CA ASN A 468 51.92 27.24 -31.57
C ASN A 468 50.73 26.76 -30.66
N ARG A 469 49.93 27.70 -30.13
CA ARG A 469 48.72 27.37 -29.38
C ARG A 469 47.72 26.51 -30.15
N TYR A 470 47.47 26.84 -31.41
CA TYR A 470 46.59 26.00 -32.23
C TYR A 470 47.18 24.62 -32.55
N LYS A 471 48.51 24.51 -32.65
CA LYS A 471 49.21 23.25 -32.83
C LYS A 471 49.10 22.36 -31.58
N GLU A 472 49.32 22.93 -30.42
CA GLU A 472 49.13 22.25 -29.14
C GLU A 472 47.65 21.83 -28.92
N ALA A 473 46.70 22.72 -29.23
CA ALA A 473 45.29 22.46 -29.18
C ALA A 473 44.89 21.29 -30.12
N LYS A 474 45.53 21.14 -31.29
CA LYS A 474 45.29 20.00 -32.20
C LYS A 474 45.66 18.67 -31.58
N GLU A 475 46.79 18.57 -30.91
CA GLU A 475 47.22 17.35 -30.24
C GLU A 475 46.33 17.02 -29.03
N SER A 476 45.94 18.05 -28.26
CA SER A 476 44.99 17.88 -27.15
C SER A 476 43.61 17.38 -27.64
N LEU A 477 43.03 18.03 -28.66
CA LEU A 477 41.77 17.63 -29.27
C LEU A 477 41.82 16.22 -29.84
N LYS A 478 42.91 15.85 -30.49
CA LYS A 478 43.09 14.49 -31.02
C LYS A 478 43.11 13.46 -29.92
N LYS A 479 43.79 13.74 -28.82
CA LYS A 479 43.78 12.88 -27.63
C LYS A 479 42.38 12.74 -27.05
N GLU A 480 41.66 13.86 -26.81
CA GLU A 480 40.33 13.85 -26.29
C GLU A 480 39.32 13.09 -27.16
N ILE A 481 39.43 13.23 -28.51
CA ILE A 481 38.62 12.49 -29.47
C ILE A 481 38.90 10.99 -29.36
N ASN A 482 40.17 10.58 -29.26
CA ASN A 482 40.52 9.17 -29.08
C ASN A 482 39.99 8.63 -27.77
N ASP A 483 40.14 9.36 -26.66
CA ASP A 483 39.65 8.96 -25.34
C ASP A 483 38.11 8.75 -25.36
N VAL A 484 37.35 9.68 -25.96
CA VAL A 484 35.90 9.53 -26.12
C VAL A 484 35.54 8.38 -27.04
N ASN A 485 36.30 8.18 -28.15
CA ASN A 485 36.07 7.08 -29.08
C ASN A 485 36.28 5.72 -28.42
N GLU A 486 37.29 5.57 -27.56
CA GLU A 486 37.53 4.36 -26.81
C GLU A 486 36.35 4.03 -25.88
N LEU A 487 35.77 5.04 -25.20
CA LEU A 487 34.57 4.85 -24.35
C LEU A 487 33.33 4.46 -25.16
N LEU A 488 33.22 4.90 -26.43
CA LEU A 488 32.09 4.58 -27.30
C LEU A 488 32.19 3.19 -27.93
N THR A 489 33.41 2.70 -28.17
CA THR A 489 33.67 1.45 -28.93
C THR A 489 33.90 0.23 -28.04
N HIS A 490 34.17 0.41 -26.73
CA HIS A 490 34.47 -0.65 -25.78
C HIS A 490 33.54 -0.60 -24.62
N ASP A 491 32.64 -1.59 -24.48
CA ASP A 491 31.62 -1.66 -23.41
C ASP A 491 32.25 -1.76 -22.01
N ASP A 492 33.37 -2.44 -21.87
CA ASP A 492 34.13 -2.53 -20.65
C ASP A 492 34.62 -1.16 -20.16
N LYS A 493 35.17 -0.33 -21.06
CA LYS A 493 35.61 1.03 -20.74
C LYS A 493 34.43 1.97 -20.40
N LEU A 494 33.31 1.81 -21.08
CA LEU A 494 32.09 2.52 -20.74
C LEU A 494 31.62 2.14 -19.33
N GLY A 495 31.67 0.84 -19.02
CA GLY A 495 31.36 0.33 -17.68
C GLY A 495 32.28 0.91 -16.60
N GLU A 496 33.61 0.95 -16.85
CA GLU A 496 34.58 1.57 -15.94
C GLU A 496 34.31 3.08 -15.74
N PHE A 497 33.93 3.80 -16.79
CA PHE A 497 33.56 5.20 -16.69
C PHE A 497 32.32 5.41 -15.81
N ILE A 498 31.27 4.58 -15.96
CA ILE A 498 30.09 4.63 -15.10
C ILE A 498 30.43 4.24 -13.67
N ILE A 499 31.25 3.21 -13.45
CA ILE A 499 31.73 2.80 -12.11
C ILE A 499 32.44 3.97 -11.43
N ALA A 500 33.32 4.69 -12.11
CA ALA A 500 34.01 5.84 -11.55
C ALA A 500 33.03 6.92 -11.06
N GLN A 501 31.98 7.19 -11.82
CA GLN A 501 30.91 8.12 -11.40
C GLN A 501 30.14 7.62 -10.17
N LEU A 502 29.83 6.33 -10.11
CA LEU A 502 29.12 5.72 -8.96
C LEU A 502 30.00 5.72 -7.71
N GLU A 503 31.30 5.45 -7.83
CA GLU A 503 32.27 5.53 -6.73
C GLU A 503 32.42 6.96 -6.19
N GLU A 504 32.44 7.97 -7.07
CA GLU A 504 32.42 9.37 -6.66
C GLU A 504 31.14 9.72 -5.92
N GLY A 505 29.99 9.32 -6.44
CA GLY A 505 28.68 9.50 -5.79
C GLY A 505 28.64 8.81 -4.43
N LYS A 506 29.17 7.59 -4.31
CA LYS A 506 29.29 6.87 -3.05
C LYS A 506 30.15 7.63 -2.03
N LYS A 507 31.26 8.20 -2.45
CA LYS A 507 32.13 9.02 -1.58
C LYS A 507 31.45 10.31 -1.10
N LYS A 508 30.66 10.96 -1.97
CA LYS A 508 29.99 12.23 -1.66
C LYS A 508 28.71 12.04 -0.84
N TYR A 509 27.87 11.07 -1.19
CA TYR A 509 26.51 10.94 -0.69
C TYR A 509 26.27 9.66 0.11
N GLY A 510 27.19 8.70 0.09
CA GLY A 510 27.12 7.48 0.88
C GLY A 510 27.35 7.76 2.37
N GLY A 511 26.68 6.98 3.21
CA GLY A 511 26.81 7.07 4.66
C GLY A 511 26.51 5.71 5.32
N PRO A 512 26.70 5.61 6.64
CA PRO A 512 26.36 4.39 7.38
C PRO A 512 24.85 4.16 7.36
N ARG A 513 24.45 2.92 7.52
CA ARG A 513 23.03 2.56 7.70
C ARG A 513 22.45 3.27 8.92
N ARG A 514 21.22 3.77 8.76
CA ARG A 514 20.44 4.38 9.84
C ARG A 514 19.60 3.35 10.60
N SER A 515 18.99 2.41 9.87
CA SER A 515 18.12 1.38 10.42
C SER A 515 18.89 0.15 10.84
N LYS A 516 18.60 -0.40 12.03
CA LYS A 516 19.08 -1.70 12.50
C LYS A 516 18.11 -2.79 12.07
N VAL A 517 18.65 -3.94 11.65
CA VAL A 517 17.84 -5.12 11.37
C VAL A 517 17.76 -5.95 12.65
N VAL A 518 16.55 -6.20 13.10
CA VAL A 518 16.29 -6.96 14.33
C VAL A 518 15.37 -8.13 14.02
N LYS A 519 15.54 -9.24 14.72
CA LYS A 519 14.56 -10.32 14.68
C LYS A 519 13.43 -10.01 15.66
N GLU A 520 12.21 -10.41 15.34
CA GLU A 520 11.14 -10.39 16.32
C GLU A 520 11.50 -11.40 17.41
N ASP A 521 11.56 -10.94 18.68
CA ASP A 521 11.82 -11.84 19.80
C ASP A 521 10.65 -12.83 19.91
N ASP A 522 10.89 -14.10 19.59
CA ASP A 522 9.92 -15.19 19.75
C ASP A 522 9.52 -15.48 21.21
N LYS A 523 10.07 -14.76 22.17
CA LYS A 523 9.72 -14.81 23.60
C LYS A 523 8.31 -14.29 23.92
N ASN A 524 7.43 -14.26 22.90
CA ASN A 524 6.07 -13.73 22.99
C ASN A 524 5.16 -14.49 23.96
N ASN A 525 5.52 -15.72 24.36
CA ASN A 525 4.68 -16.56 25.23
C ASN A 525 5.22 -16.75 26.66
N GLU A 526 6.48 -16.44 26.93
CA GLU A 526 7.06 -16.69 28.29
C GLU A 526 6.51 -15.76 29.38
N ASP A 527 6.02 -14.58 29.04
CA ASP A 527 5.50 -13.60 30.00
C ASP A 527 3.96 -13.60 30.15
N ILE A 528 3.24 -14.33 29.30
CA ILE A 528 1.81 -14.54 29.47
C ILE A 528 1.65 -15.71 30.44
N PRO A 529 0.97 -15.54 31.59
CA PRO A 529 0.74 -16.64 32.52
C PRO A 529 0.07 -17.81 31.80
N ASP A 530 0.56 -19.01 32.03
CA ASP A 530 -0.03 -20.25 31.56
C ASP A 530 -1.20 -20.60 32.49
N THR A 531 -2.34 -19.96 32.21
CA THR A 531 -3.54 -20.10 33.05
C THR A 531 -4.76 -20.37 32.20
N GLU A 532 -5.56 -21.32 32.67
CA GLU A 532 -6.84 -21.70 32.06
C GLU A 532 -7.95 -20.78 32.53
N HIS A 533 -8.82 -20.36 31.60
CA HIS A 533 -9.95 -19.49 31.84
C HIS A 533 -11.21 -20.00 31.17
N LEU A 534 -12.35 -19.64 31.70
CA LEU A 534 -13.64 -19.71 31.03
C LEU A 534 -13.88 -18.38 30.32
N LEU A 535 -14.14 -18.46 29.04
CA LEU A 535 -14.50 -17.33 28.18
C LEU A 535 -15.92 -17.51 27.67
N ALA A 536 -16.79 -16.54 27.92
CA ALA A 536 -18.13 -16.53 27.36
C ALA A 536 -18.39 -15.25 26.59
N ILE A 537 -19.20 -15.38 25.52
CA ILE A 537 -19.68 -14.24 24.74
C ILE A 537 -21.20 -14.35 24.62
N SER A 538 -21.91 -13.26 24.95
CA SER A 538 -23.35 -13.18 24.86
C SER A 538 -23.80 -12.71 23.46
N GLU A 539 -25.04 -13.02 23.10
CA GLU A 539 -25.67 -12.54 21.85
C GLU A 539 -25.80 -11.00 21.83
N THR A 540 -25.88 -10.37 23.00
CA THR A 540 -25.93 -8.92 23.14
C THR A 540 -24.55 -8.25 23.02
N GLY A 541 -23.49 -9.01 22.68
CA GLY A 541 -22.16 -8.47 22.43
C GLY A 541 -21.33 -8.20 23.69
N TYR A 542 -21.58 -8.92 24.78
CA TYR A 542 -20.72 -8.86 25.96
C TYR A 542 -19.75 -10.05 25.98
N ILE A 543 -18.52 -9.79 26.39
CA ILE A 543 -17.46 -10.78 26.59
C ILE A 543 -17.06 -10.82 28.07
N LYS A 544 -16.90 -12.01 28.63
CA LYS A 544 -16.48 -12.24 30.01
C LYS A 544 -15.43 -13.34 30.07
N LYS A 545 -14.36 -13.07 30.80
CA LYS A 545 -13.27 -14.03 31.04
C LYS A 545 -13.04 -14.17 32.53
N ILE A 546 -13.17 -15.37 33.09
CA ILE A 546 -12.91 -15.67 34.49
C ILE A 546 -11.88 -16.80 34.64
N SER A 547 -11.12 -16.78 35.73
CA SER A 547 -10.17 -17.85 36.01
C SER A 547 -10.90 -19.17 36.28
N LEU A 548 -10.39 -20.27 35.72
CA LEU A 548 -10.93 -21.61 35.97
C LEU A 548 -10.66 -22.09 37.40
N LYS A 549 -9.70 -21.49 38.12
CA LYS A 549 -9.40 -21.83 39.51
C LYS A 549 -10.58 -21.46 40.41
N GLY A 550 -11.32 -22.49 40.86
CA GLY A 550 -12.46 -22.33 41.80
C GLY A 550 -13.81 -22.08 41.14
N ASN A 551 -13.88 -21.93 39.84
CA ASN A 551 -15.13 -21.66 39.13
C ASN A 551 -15.44 -22.78 38.13
N SER A 552 -16.58 -23.46 38.30
CA SER A 552 -17.10 -24.46 37.36
C SER A 552 -18.11 -23.90 36.37
N SER A 553 -18.55 -22.63 36.54
CA SER A 553 -19.47 -21.91 35.65
C SER A 553 -19.07 -20.45 35.53
N ILE A 554 -19.65 -19.73 34.57
CA ILE A 554 -19.21 -18.36 34.23
C ILE A 554 -20.16 -17.27 34.75
N GLY A 555 -21.28 -17.64 35.32
CA GLY A 555 -22.30 -16.69 35.78
C GLY A 555 -22.97 -15.93 34.63
N GLN A 556 -23.58 -14.80 34.96
CA GLN A 556 -24.25 -13.93 33.99
C GLN A 556 -23.29 -13.23 33.08
N VAL A 557 -23.66 -13.11 31.77
CA VAL A 557 -22.85 -12.42 30.72
C VAL A 557 -23.74 -11.37 30.06
N GLY A 558 -23.47 -10.11 30.33
CA GLY A 558 -24.32 -9.00 29.88
C GLY A 558 -25.66 -8.95 30.64
N LYS A 559 -26.70 -8.58 29.89
CA LYS A 559 -28.09 -8.48 30.46
C LYS A 559 -28.91 -9.74 30.29
N THR A 560 -28.32 -10.79 29.73
CA THR A 560 -29.02 -12.06 29.42
C THR A 560 -28.21 -13.25 29.96
N ASN A 561 -28.91 -14.30 30.40
CA ASN A 561 -28.27 -15.53 30.86
C ASN A 561 -27.91 -16.50 29.73
N SER A 562 -27.97 -16.04 28.49
CA SER A 562 -27.77 -16.88 27.30
C SER A 562 -26.46 -16.55 26.60
N PRO A 563 -25.33 -17.20 26.89
CA PRO A 563 -24.10 -17.06 26.13
C PRO A 563 -24.25 -17.78 24.77
N ILE A 564 -23.79 -17.15 23.69
CA ILE A 564 -23.68 -17.81 22.39
C ILE A 564 -22.73 -19.01 22.52
N THR A 565 -21.62 -18.81 23.23
CA THR A 565 -20.57 -19.81 23.37
C THR A 565 -19.86 -19.63 24.71
N ILE A 566 -19.54 -20.75 25.37
CA ILE A 566 -18.62 -20.81 26.48
C ILE A 566 -17.45 -21.70 26.05
N LEU A 567 -16.23 -21.15 26.11
CA LEU A 567 -14.99 -21.83 25.77
C LEU A 567 -14.11 -21.94 27.02
N GLN A 568 -13.43 -23.08 27.16
CA GLN A 568 -12.27 -23.15 28.03
C GLN A 568 -11.05 -22.78 27.19
N VAL A 569 -10.32 -21.75 27.57
CA VAL A 569 -9.21 -21.17 26.81
C VAL A 569 -8.00 -20.94 27.69
N ASN A 570 -6.81 -21.11 27.09
CA ASN A 570 -5.58 -20.73 27.76
C ASN A 570 -5.26 -19.24 27.48
N ASN A 571 -4.69 -18.56 28.44
CA ASN A 571 -4.37 -17.14 28.34
C ASN A 571 -3.34 -16.84 27.21
N ARG A 572 -2.57 -17.85 26.78
CA ARG A 572 -1.60 -17.79 25.67
C ARG A 572 -2.22 -17.96 24.26
N GLU A 573 -3.48 -18.32 24.20
CA GLU A 573 -4.20 -18.63 22.97
C GLU A 573 -4.87 -17.41 22.34
N ASN A 574 -5.40 -17.60 21.13
CA ASN A 574 -6.21 -16.62 20.42
C ASN A 574 -7.58 -17.19 20.13
N VAL A 575 -8.58 -16.33 20.13
CA VAL A 575 -9.93 -16.64 19.71
C VAL A 575 -10.28 -15.91 18.42
N LEU A 576 -11.05 -16.56 17.57
CA LEU A 576 -11.64 -15.99 16.37
C LEU A 576 -13.11 -15.66 16.62
N ILE A 577 -13.51 -14.45 16.28
CA ILE A 577 -14.89 -13.97 16.43
C ILE A 577 -15.39 -13.54 15.07
N ALA A 578 -16.49 -14.19 14.62
CA ALA A 578 -17.18 -13.85 13.38
C ALA A 578 -18.42 -13.01 13.71
N ASP A 579 -18.64 -11.90 13.02
CA ASP A 579 -19.75 -10.98 13.23
C ASP A 579 -20.75 -10.93 12.05
N SER A 580 -21.88 -10.25 12.25
CA SER A 580 -22.97 -10.13 11.27
C SER A 580 -22.57 -9.33 10.00
N SER A 581 -21.50 -8.56 10.05
CA SER A 581 -20.94 -7.87 8.89
C SER A 581 -20.08 -8.79 8.00
N GLY A 582 -19.87 -10.04 8.40
CA GLY A 582 -19.02 -11.01 7.70
C GLY A 582 -17.53 -10.81 7.94
N MET A 583 -17.15 -10.09 8.99
CA MET A 583 -15.78 -9.95 9.46
C MET A 583 -15.40 -11.10 10.40
N ILE A 584 -14.14 -11.50 10.37
CA ILE A 584 -13.50 -12.29 11.41
C ILE A 584 -12.45 -11.43 12.10
N SER A 585 -12.51 -11.38 13.43
CA SER A 585 -11.50 -10.73 14.28
C SER A 585 -10.74 -11.79 15.05
N LYS A 586 -9.39 -11.70 15.07
CA LYS A 586 -8.50 -12.54 15.86
C LYS A 586 -8.10 -11.77 17.14
N ILE A 587 -8.42 -12.31 18.28
CA ILE A 587 -8.22 -11.66 19.59
C ILE A 587 -7.37 -12.55 20.47
N SER A 588 -6.28 -12.01 21.05
CA SER A 588 -5.52 -12.72 22.09
C SER A 588 -6.33 -12.82 23.37
N VAL A 589 -6.41 -14.02 23.95
CA VAL A 589 -7.10 -14.25 25.23
C VAL A 589 -6.51 -13.37 26.34
N SER A 590 -5.19 -13.16 26.33
CA SER A 590 -4.49 -12.27 27.26
C SER A 590 -4.89 -10.79 27.14
N ALA A 591 -5.47 -10.37 26.02
CA ALA A 591 -5.96 -9.01 25.83
C ALA A 591 -7.34 -8.76 26.42
N ILE A 592 -8.06 -9.83 26.81
CA ILE A 592 -9.36 -9.77 27.44
C ILE A 592 -9.12 -9.63 28.95
N PRO A 593 -9.66 -8.58 29.61
CA PRO A 593 -9.50 -8.40 31.04
C PRO A 593 -10.08 -9.59 31.86
N ASP A 594 -9.38 -9.98 32.93
CA ASP A 594 -9.91 -10.93 33.91
C ASP A 594 -11.02 -10.29 34.72
N MET A 595 -12.04 -11.06 35.05
CA MET A 595 -13.23 -10.62 35.77
C MET A 595 -13.59 -11.56 36.89
N GLU A 596 -14.40 -11.06 37.83
CA GLU A 596 -14.99 -11.85 38.91
C GLU A 596 -16.28 -12.52 38.44
N PHE A 597 -16.75 -13.52 39.21
CA PHE A 597 -17.95 -14.27 38.90
C PHE A 597 -19.21 -13.40 38.79
N ASP A 598 -19.34 -12.38 39.64
CA ASP A 598 -20.48 -11.48 39.68
C ASP A 598 -20.46 -10.35 38.65
N ASP A 599 -19.38 -10.18 37.92
CA ASP A 599 -19.26 -9.17 36.85
C ASP A 599 -20.13 -9.54 35.63
N ASN A 600 -20.69 -8.54 34.94
CA ASN A 600 -21.54 -8.74 33.77
C ASN A 600 -20.79 -8.86 32.47
N GLY A 601 -19.48 -8.65 32.44
CA GLY A 601 -18.69 -8.62 31.20
C GLY A 601 -18.53 -7.24 30.60
N PHE A 602 -17.70 -7.15 29.58
CA PHE A 602 -17.44 -5.93 28.76
C PHE A 602 -18.16 -5.96 27.44
N GLU A 603 -18.62 -4.83 26.93
CA GLU A 603 -19.08 -4.71 25.55
C GLU A 603 -17.89 -4.93 24.57
N ILE A 604 -17.98 -5.96 23.75
CA ILE A 604 -16.93 -6.38 22.84
C ILE A 604 -16.58 -5.31 21.80
N GLY A 605 -17.58 -4.53 21.35
CA GLY A 605 -17.41 -3.43 20.41
C GLY A 605 -16.54 -2.29 20.96
N LYS A 606 -16.60 -2.05 22.28
CA LYS A 606 -15.76 -1.03 22.94
C LYS A 606 -14.32 -1.51 23.14
N LEU A 607 -14.13 -2.82 23.40
CA LEU A 607 -12.80 -3.37 23.61
C LEU A 607 -12.02 -3.59 22.30
N PHE A 608 -12.70 -4.11 21.26
CA PHE A 608 -12.04 -4.65 20.07
C PHE A 608 -12.56 -4.06 18.76
N SER A 609 -13.34 -2.97 18.78
CA SER A 609 -13.90 -2.29 17.61
C SER A 609 -14.71 -3.25 16.68
N ILE A 610 -15.44 -4.19 17.27
CA ILE A 610 -16.35 -5.09 16.55
C ILE A 610 -17.69 -4.38 16.43
N ASN A 611 -18.14 -4.10 15.21
CA ASN A 611 -19.33 -3.28 14.96
C ASN A 611 -20.60 -4.10 14.69
N GLY A 612 -20.45 -5.36 14.27
CA GLY A 612 -21.58 -6.27 14.02
C GLY A 612 -21.96 -7.11 15.24
N THR A 613 -23.15 -7.71 15.22
CA THR A 613 -23.52 -8.72 16.25
C THR A 613 -22.66 -9.96 16.08
N VAL A 614 -22.18 -10.53 17.19
CA VAL A 614 -21.37 -11.76 17.17
C VAL A 614 -22.22 -12.92 16.70
N LYS A 615 -21.73 -13.72 15.75
CA LYS A 615 -22.41 -14.88 15.19
C LYS A 615 -21.73 -16.20 15.51
N ALA A 616 -20.42 -16.20 15.67
CA ALA A 616 -19.66 -17.38 16.10
C ALA A 616 -18.36 -16.99 16.80
N VAL A 617 -17.94 -17.85 17.71
CA VAL A 617 -16.67 -17.75 18.43
C VAL A 617 -16.02 -19.10 18.47
N MET A 618 -14.72 -19.17 18.25
CA MET A 618 -13.93 -20.37 18.47
C MET A 618 -12.50 -20.03 18.89
N GLU A 619 -11.87 -20.94 19.59
CA GLU A 619 -10.44 -20.95 19.77
C GLU A 619 -9.73 -21.13 18.43
N LEU A 620 -8.64 -20.42 18.20
CA LEU A 620 -7.82 -20.61 16.99
C LEU A 620 -7.21 -22.01 17.03
N PRO A 621 -7.49 -22.88 16.04
CA PRO A 621 -6.96 -24.25 16.04
C PRO A 621 -5.44 -24.27 16.07
N SER A 622 -4.89 -25.34 16.63
CA SER A 622 -3.43 -25.56 16.63
C SER A 622 -2.86 -25.60 15.20
N MET A 623 -1.56 -25.28 15.07
CA MET A 623 -0.86 -25.28 13.77
C MET A 623 -0.97 -26.61 13.03
N ASP A 624 -1.10 -27.71 13.75
CA ASP A 624 -1.25 -29.04 13.12
C ASP A 624 -2.61 -29.19 12.45
N ILE A 625 -3.66 -28.64 13.05
CA ILE A 625 -5.02 -28.64 12.46
C ILE A 625 -5.11 -27.62 11.31
N LEU A 626 -4.48 -26.47 11.45
CA LEU A 626 -4.46 -25.45 10.38
C LEU A 626 -3.75 -25.93 9.10
N LYS A 627 -2.79 -26.85 9.21
CA LYS A 627 -2.07 -27.44 8.07
C LYS A 627 -2.81 -28.58 7.38
N VAL A 628 -3.94 -29.05 7.95
CA VAL A 628 -4.73 -30.13 7.35
C VAL A 628 -5.43 -29.62 6.10
N ASP A 629 -5.07 -30.12 4.93
CA ASP A 629 -5.75 -29.82 3.66
C ASP A 629 -7.01 -30.69 3.52
N ASN A 630 -8.05 -30.33 4.26
CA ASN A 630 -9.35 -30.98 4.17
C ASN A 630 -10.41 -29.93 3.81
N GLU A 631 -11.02 -30.09 2.64
CA GLU A 631 -12.04 -29.18 2.10
C GLU A 631 -13.31 -29.09 2.98
N ASN A 632 -13.54 -30.05 3.85
CA ASN A 632 -14.69 -30.07 4.75
C ASN A 632 -14.45 -29.30 6.04
N LEU A 633 -13.18 -28.98 6.38
CA LEU A 633 -12.84 -28.20 7.57
C LEU A 633 -12.74 -26.72 7.25
N GLY A 634 -13.40 -25.89 8.05
CA GLY A 634 -13.34 -24.44 7.89
C GLY A 634 -14.49 -23.70 8.55
N ILE A 635 -14.69 -22.46 8.14
CA ILE A 635 -15.83 -21.65 8.56
C ILE A 635 -16.85 -21.52 7.43
N ILE A 636 -18.13 -21.63 7.78
CA ILE A 636 -19.27 -21.45 6.87
C ILE A 636 -20.00 -20.18 7.29
N PHE A 637 -20.22 -19.29 6.33
CA PHE A 637 -21.08 -18.13 6.46
C PHE A 637 -22.37 -18.36 5.68
N ILE A 638 -23.50 -17.99 6.27
CA ILE A 638 -24.81 -17.99 5.60
C ILE A 638 -25.49 -16.66 5.89
N THR A 639 -25.97 -15.99 4.83
CA THR A 639 -26.61 -14.67 4.98
C THR A 639 -28.12 -14.80 5.10
N LYS A 640 -28.79 -13.74 5.56
CA LYS A 640 -30.26 -13.64 5.62
C LYS A 640 -30.89 -13.87 4.26
N GLN A 641 -30.25 -13.41 3.17
CA GLN A 641 -30.72 -13.63 1.80
C GLN A 641 -30.39 -15.02 1.23
N GLY A 642 -29.84 -15.92 2.05
CA GLY A 642 -29.60 -17.31 1.66
C GLY A 642 -28.34 -17.53 0.80
N LEU A 643 -27.42 -16.61 0.81
CA LEU A 643 -26.07 -16.83 0.25
C LEU A 643 -25.25 -17.62 1.26
N ALA A 644 -24.48 -18.61 0.80
CA ALA A 644 -23.53 -19.32 1.65
C ALA A 644 -22.15 -19.39 1.04
N LYS A 645 -21.15 -19.43 1.90
CA LYS A 645 -19.73 -19.52 1.55
C LYS A 645 -18.98 -20.34 2.60
N LYS A 646 -18.03 -21.13 2.14
CA LYS A 646 -17.09 -21.85 3.00
C LYS A 646 -15.67 -21.37 2.78
N ILE A 647 -14.90 -21.18 3.85
CA ILE A 647 -13.48 -20.81 3.83
C ILE A 647 -12.72 -21.95 4.48
N LYS A 648 -11.63 -22.41 3.85
CA LYS A 648 -10.76 -23.46 4.42
C LYS A 648 -10.18 -23.02 5.76
N ILE A 649 -9.97 -23.98 6.65
CA ILE A 649 -9.36 -23.73 7.95
C ILE A 649 -7.94 -23.14 7.82
N SER A 650 -7.17 -23.58 6.82
CA SER A 650 -5.83 -23.07 6.52
C SER A 650 -5.78 -21.58 6.11
N GLU A 651 -6.89 -21.00 5.64
CA GLU A 651 -6.99 -19.58 5.35
C GLU A 651 -7.14 -18.71 6.62
N LEU A 652 -7.58 -19.30 7.74
CA LEU A 652 -7.78 -18.59 9.00
C LEU A 652 -6.43 -18.14 9.63
N ASP A 653 -5.35 -18.85 9.34
CA ASP A 653 -4.01 -18.45 9.80
C ASP A 653 -3.54 -17.12 9.19
N LYS A 654 -4.01 -16.81 7.98
CA LYS A 654 -3.72 -15.54 7.28
C LYS A 654 -4.40 -14.31 7.89
N ILE A 655 -5.28 -14.52 8.89
CA ILE A 655 -5.94 -13.44 9.60
C ILE A 655 -5.02 -12.97 10.73
N THR A 656 -4.45 -11.76 10.58
CA THR A 656 -3.53 -11.18 11.56
C THR A 656 -4.25 -10.43 12.67
N ASP A 657 -5.33 -9.70 12.34
CA ASP A 657 -6.13 -8.91 13.29
C ASP A 657 -7.62 -9.01 12.90
N LYS A 658 -8.03 -8.34 11.82
CA LYS A 658 -9.42 -8.28 11.35
C LYS A 658 -9.49 -8.42 9.83
N LYS A 659 -10.40 -9.27 9.34
CA LYS A 659 -10.51 -9.54 7.89
C LYS A 659 -11.95 -9.73 7.45
N GLN A 660 -12.32 -9.06 6.32
CA GLN A 660 -13.59 -9.33 5.63
C GLN A 660 -13.54 -10.74 5.02
N CYS A 661 -14.51 -11.57 5.39
CA CYS A 661 -14.53 -12.99 5.02
C CYS A 661 -15.68 -13.37 4.08
N ILE A 662 -16.66 -12.50 3.90
CA ILE A 662 -17.71 -12.62 2.89
C ILE A 662 -18.13 -11.23 2.42
N VAL A 663 -18.32 -11.04 1.11
CA VAL A 663 -18.89 -9.82 0.54
C VAL A 663 -20.42 -9.95 0.54
N LEU A 664 -21.09 -9.02 1.20
CA LEU A 664 -22.54 -8.97 1.35
C LEU A 664 -23.19 -8.14 0.23
N ASN A 665 -24.46 -8.43 -0.08
CA ASN A 665 -25.29 -7.53 -0.88
C ASN A 665 -25.75 -6.33 -0.05
N ASP A 666 -26.23 -5.29 -0.71
CA ASP A 666 -26.85 -4.15 -0.02
C ASP A 666 -28.03 -4.61 0.83
N GLY A 667 -28.01 -4.23 2.11
CA GLY A 667 -29.04 -4.61 3.07
C GLY A 667 -29.04 -6.07 3.50
N ASP A 668 -28.03 -6.88 3.14
CA ASP A 668 -27.86 -8.27 3.62
C ASP A 668 -26.93 -8.31 4.85
N GLU A 669 -27.12 -9.31 5.68
CA GLU A 669 -26.31 -9.58 6.87
C GLU A 669 -26.01 -11.08 7.00
N VAL A 670 -24.90 -11.41 7.64
CA VAL A 670 -24.63 -12.79 8.04
C VAL A 670 -25.64 -13.19 9.13
N SER A 671 -26.49 -14.16 8.81
CA SER A 671 -27.42 -14.77 9.77
C SER A 671 -26.70 -15.79 10.63
N VAL A 672 -25.91 -16.66 10.01
CA VAL A 672 -25.20 -17.75 10.67
C VAL A 672 -23.73 -17.75 10.26
N ALA A 673 -22.83 -17.85 11.23
CA ALA A 673 -21.47 -18.29 11.04
C ALA A 673 -21.24 -19.54 11.90
N MET A 674 -20.57 -20.56 11.34
CA MET A 674 -20.28 -21.78 12.07
C MET A 674 -18.95 -22.41 11.65
N PHE A 675 -18.26 -22.99 12.61
CA PHE A 675 -17.02 -23.71 12.37
C PHE A 675 -17.30 -25.19 12.14
N ALA A 676 -17.03 -25.65 10.92
CA ALA A 676 -17.10 -27.07 10.56
C ALA A 676 -15.74 -27.71 10.87
N LEU A 677 -15.60 -28.25 12.07
CA LEU A 677 -14.36 -28.91 12.53
C LEU A 677 -14.45 -30.44 12.55
N ASN A 678 -15.66 -30.99 12.29
CA ASN A 678 -15.88 -32.40 12.40
C ASN A 678 -16.18 -33.05 11.02
N VAL A 679 -15.37 -34.02 10.65
CA VAL A 679 -15.45 -34.76 9.38
C VAL A 679 -16.71 -35.64 9.26
N THR A 680 -17.43 -35.88 10.37
CA THR A 680 -18.65 -36.72 10.42
C THR A 680 -19.91 -36.03 9.88
N SER A 681 -19.89 -34.68 9.77
CA SER A 681 -21.02 -33.92 9.22
C SER A 681 -20.92 -33.82 7.71
N LYS A 682 -21.79 -34.50 6.99
CA LYS A 682 -21.82 -34.50 5.52
C LYS A 682 -22.88 -33.58 4.93
N ASP A 683 -23.89 -33.20 5.72
CA ASP A 683 -25.01 -32.37 5.30
C ASP A 683 -25.22 -31.19 6.23
N ILE A 684 -25.87 -30.13 5.72
CA ILE A 684 -26.31 -28.97 6.46
C ILE A 684 -27.79 -28.72 6.22
N VAL A 685 -28.54 -28.37 7.26
CA VAL A 685 -29.91 -27.87 7.14
C VAL A 685 -29.91 -26.38 7.33
N ILE A 686 -30.42 -25.64 6.33
CA ILE A 686 -30.62 -24.18 6.38
C ILE A 686 -32.12 -23.95 6.54
N TYR A 687 -32.52 -23.11 7.50
CA TYR A 687 -33.93 -22.90 7.82
C TYR A 687 -34.30 -21.42 7.95
N THR A 688 -35.59 -21.13 7.71
CA THR A 688 -36.12 -19.77 7.58
C THR A 688 -37.01 -19.39 8.77
N ASN A 689 -37.32 -18.10 8.86
CA ASN A 689 -38.23 -17.53 9.86
C ASN A 689 -39.67 -18.13 9.76
N ARG A 690 -40.03 -18.75 8.63
CA ARG A 690 -41.34 -19.40 8.40
C ARG A 690 -41.36 -20.87 8.80
N GLY A 691 -40.30 -21.43 9.36
CA GLY A 691 -40.20 -22.84 9.69
C GLY A 691 -40.00 -23.77 8.48
N ASP A 692 -39.65 -23.20 7.34
CA ASP A 692 -39.27 -23.90 6.14
C ASP A 692 -37.73 -24.08 6.08
N GLY A 693 -37.24 -25.04 5.29
CA GLY A 693 -35.81 -25.23 5.17
C GLY A 693 -35.38 -26.21 4.10
N VAL A 694 -34.10 -26.30 3.85
CA VAL A 694 -33.49 -27.23 2.88
C VAL A 694 -32.35 -28.00 3.58
N ARG A 695 -32.26 -29.28 3.28
CA ARG A 695 -31.10 -30.12 3.65
C ARG A 695 -30.20 -30.27 2.42
N LEU A 696 -28.98 -29.83 2.51
CA LEU A 696 -28.03 -29.87 1.41
C LEU A 696 -26.76 -30.63 1.79
N PRO A 697 -26.15 -31.38 0.85
CA PRO A 697 -24.81 -31.88 1.03
C PRO A 697 -23.83 -30.72 1.29
N LEU A 698 -22.88 -30.88 2.22
CA LEU A 698 -21.96 -29.82 2.63
C LEU A 698 -21.00 -29.40 1.51
N ASN A 699 -20.75 -30.25 0.53
CA ASN A 699 -19.94 -29.96 -0.65
C ASN A 699 -20.65 -29.04 -1.67
N GLU A 700 -21.97 -28.85 -1.58
CA GLU A 700 -22.69 -27.83 -2.37
C GLU A 700 -22.31 -26.40 -2.00
N ILE A 701 -21.82 -26.19 -0.77
CA ILE A 701 -21.28 -24.86 -0.36
C ILE A 701 -19.87 -24.73 -0.92
N ARG A 702 -19.70 -23.84 -1.89
CA ARG A 702 -18.43 -23.63 -2.57
C ARG A 702 -17.36 -23.05 -1.64
N LEU A 703 -16.16 -23.57 -1.77
CA LEU A 703 -14.96 -22.97 -1.22
C LEU A 703 -14.68 -21.63 -1.92
N GLY A 704 -14.39 -20.59 -1.15
CA GLY A 704 -14.05 -19.27 -1.67
C GLY A 704 -12.86 -18.66 -0.93
N GLY A 705 -12.08 -17.85 -1.61
CA GLY A 705 -11.05 -17.01 -0.97
C GLY A 705 -11.65 -15.99 0.00
N LEU A 706 -10.85 -15.40 0.89
CA LEU A 706 -11.32 -14.53 1.99
C LEU A 706 -12.32 -13.45 1.52
N SER A 707 -12.10 -12.77 0.42
CA SER A 707 -12.92 -11.64 -0.05
C SER A 707 -13.94 -12.01 -1.15
N ALA A 708 -14.32 -13.28 -1.31
CA ALA A 708 -15.29 -13.68 -2.33
C ALA A 708 -16.74 -13.54 -1.84
N LYS A 709 -17.68 -13.38 -2.78
CA LYS A 709 -19.13 -13.39 -2.52
C LYS A 709 -19.62 -14.83 -2.34
N GLY A 710 -20.65 -15.02 -1.50
CA GLY A 710 -21.32 -16.29 -1.33
C GLY A 710 -22.15 -16.73 -2.56
N THR A 711 -22.59 -18.00 -2.57
CA THR A 711 -23.50 -18.55 -3.61
C THR A 711 -24.86 -18.82 -3.01
N SER A 712 -25.94 -18.60 -3.77
CA SER A 712 -27.31 -18.86 -3.32
C SER A 712 -27.56 -20.34 -3.09
N MET A 713 -28.05 -20.68 -1.89
CA MET A 713 -28.33 -22.06 -1.45
C MET A 713 -29.83 -22.39 -1.39
N ILE A 714 -30.65 -21.41 -1.10
CA ILE A 714 -32.08 -21.58 -0.85
C ILE A 714 -32.88 -20.57 -1.68
N SER A 715 -34.07 -20.90 -2.12
CA SER A 715 -34.99 -20.01 -2.83
C SER A 715 -36.00 -19.44 -1.83
N LEU A 716 -35.82 -18.19 -1.44
CA LEU A 716 -36.64 -17.49 -0.46
C LEU A 716 -37.86 -16.82 -1.12
N ARG A 717 -38.99 -16.77 -0.44
CA ARG A 717 -40.19 -15.99 -0.79
C ARG A 717 -39.96 -14.51 -0.40
N LYS A 718 -40.85 -13.63 -0.81
CA LYS A 718 -40.89 -12.24 -0.34
C LYS A 718 -41.08 -12.22 1.16
N ASP A 719 -40.27 -11.43 1.87
CA ASP A 719 -40.28 -11.30 3.33
C ASP A 719 -39.90 -12.60 4.09
N GLU A 720 -39.23 -13.53 3.43
CA GLU A 720 -38.62 -14.70 4.04
C GLU A 720 -37.11 -14.53 4.16
N GLU A 721 -36.57 -14.83 5.34
CA GLU A 721 -35.12 -14.74 5.59
C GLU A 721 -34.62 -16.01 6.28
N VAL A 722 -33.35 -16.32 6.06
CA VAL A 722 -32.66 -17.39 6.77
C VAL A 722 -32.40 -16.92 8.21
N VAL A 723 -32.87 -17.72 9.17
CA VAL A 723 -32.65 -17.43 10.61
C VAL A 723 -31.67 -18.39 11.27
N GLY A 724 -31.39 -19.54 10.63
CA GLY A 724 -30.46 -20.48 11.24
C GLY A 724 -30.00 -21.57 10.25
N ALA A 725 -28.96 -22.29 10.70
CA ALA A 725 -28.50 -23.50 10.06
C ALA A 725 -27.88 -24.46 11.07
N SER A 726 -27.87 -25.75 10.75
CA SER A 726 -27.29 -26.79 11.61
C SER A 726 -26.57 -27.85 10.76
N LEU A 727 -25.37 -28.22 11.19
CA LEU A 727 -24.62 -29.34 10.63
C LEU A 727 -25.29 -30.66 11.06
N MET A 728 -25.49 -31.57 10.14
CA MET A 728 -26.10 -32.88 10.42
C MET A 728 -25.01 -33.92 10.66
N ASN A 729 -25.02 -34.47 11.88
CA ASN A 729 -24.24 -35.65 12.18
C ASN A 729 -24.95 -36.89 11.62
N THR A 730 -24.39 -37.54 10.63
CA THR A 730 -24.98 -38.72 9.94
C THR A 730 -25.13 -39.94 10.85
N ASN A 731 -24.49 -39.98 12.01
CA ASN A 731 -24.58 -41.06 12.98
C ASN A 731 -25.84 -40.91 13.91
N LYS A 732 -26.40 -39.72 13.96
CA LYS A 732 -27.60 -39.40 14.78
C LYS A 732 -28.88 -39.48 13.94
N LYS A 733 -29.87 -40.22 14.42
CA LYS A 733 -31.10 -40.51 13.64
C LYS A 733 -32.29 -39.59 13.92
N LEU A 734 -32.18 -38.68 14.90
CA LEU A 734 -33.26 -37.78 15.31
C LEU A 734 -32.81 -36.32 15.13
N LEU A 735 -33.75 -35.48 14.70
CA LEU A 735 -33.66 -34.02 14.71
C LEU A 735 -34.56 -33.47 15.79
N PHE A 736 -34.00 -32.65 16.66
CA PHE A 736 -34.72 -31.85 17.64
C PHE A 736 -34.97 -30.45 17.10
N PHE A 737 -36.17 -29.92 17.39
CA PHE A 737 -36.62 -28.57 17.00
C PHE A 737 -37.10 -27.83 18.26
N ILE A 738 -36.85 -26.52 18.34
CA ILE A 738 -37.36 -25.64 19.37
C ILE A 738 -37.74 -24.27 18.79
N THR A 739 -38.91 -23.75 19.17
CA THR A 739 -39.45 -22.47 18.68
C THR A 739 -39.35 -21.39 19.76
N SER A 740 -39.50 -20.12 19.34
CA SER A 740 -39.50 -18.95 20.25
C SER A 740 -40.57 -19.04 21.36
N PHE A 741 -41.68 -19.73 21.09
CA PHE A 741 -42.75 -19.94 22.08
C PHE A 741 -42.53 -21.15 22.98
N GLY A 742 -41.39 -21.80 22.89
CA GLY A 742 -41.05 -22.96 23.75
C GLY A 742 -41.76 -24.26 23.32
N LYS A 743 -42.33 -24.33 22.10
CA LYS A 743 -42.76 -25.59 21.50
C LYS A 743 -41.56 -26.29 20.89
N GLY A 744 -41.56 -27.61 20.99
CA GLY A 744 -40.51 -28.41 20.41
C GLY A 744 -40.99 -29.81 20.03
N LYS A 745 -40.16 -30.48 19.26
CA LYS A 745 -40.40 -31.87 18.79
C LYS A 745 -39.13 -32.58 18.46
N ILE A 746 -39.19 -33.89 18.35
CA ILE A 746 -38.17 -34.67 17.68
C ILE A 746 -38.80 -35.37 16.46
N THR A 747 -38.02 -35.49 15.39
CA THR A 747 -38.44 -36.14 14.13
C THR A 747 -37.28 -36.97 13.57
N GLU A 748 -37.56 -38.12 12.99
CA GLU A 748 -36.51 -38.95 12.38
C GLU A 748 -35.88 -38.26 11.16
N THR A 749 -34.59 -38.32 11.03
CA THR A 749 -33.80 -37.66 9.93
C THR A 749 -34.19 -38.17 8.55
N LYS A 750 -34.71 -39.41 8.43
CA LYS A 750 -35.18 -40.03 7.16
C LYS A 750 -36.28 -39.23 6.46
N TYR A 751 -37.08 -38.42 7.22
CA TYR A 751 -38.17 -37.61 6.66
C TYR A 751 -37.72 -36.28 6.04
N PHE A 752 -36.37 -36.01 6.05
CA PHE A 752 -35.75 -34.85 5.49
C PHE A 752 -34.72 -35.28 4.43
N PRO A 753 -35.17 -35.60 3.18
CA PRO A 753 -34.25 -36.02 2.13
C PRO A 753 -33.27 -34.87 1.77
N ALA A 754 -32.11 -35.25 1.27
CA ALA A 754 -31.19 -34.28 0.71
C ALA A 754 -31.79 -33.63 -0.55
N MET A 755 -31.60 -32.33 -0.70
CA MET A 755 -32.16 -31.50 -1.78
C MET A 755 -31.01 -30.90 -2.60
N ASN A 756 -31.32 -30.29 -3.73
CA ASN A 756 -30.36 -29.58 -4.54
C ASN A 756 -30.36 -28.10 -4.17
N ARG A 757 -29.27 -27.42 -4.50
CA ARG A 757 -29.13 -25.98 -4.35
C ARG A 757 -30.24 -25.24 -5.13
N LYS A 758 -30.86 -24.23 -4.49
CA LYS A 758 -31.97 -23.42 -5.00
C LYS A 758 -33.31 -24.17 -5.13
N ASP A 759 -33.42 -25.38 -4.62
CA ASP A 759 -34.72 -26.02 -4.47
C ASP A 759 -35.64 -25.20 -3.56
N ARG A 760 -36.93 -25.33 -3.73
CA ARG A 760 -37.91 -24.70 -2.83
C ARG A 760 -37.83 -25.35 -1.47
N PRO A 761 -37.70 -24.55 -0.38
CA PRO A 761 -37.67 -25.10 0.96
C PRO A 761 -38.92 -25.90 1.27
N VAL A 762 -38.78 -26.91 2.10
CA VAL A 762 -39.88 -27.75 2.61
C VAL A 762 -40.20 -27.36 4.04
N ASN A 763 -41.44 -27.46 4.44
CA ASN A 763 -41.85 -27.19 5.79
C ASN A 763 -41.17 -28.19 6.78
N LEU A 764 -40.45 -27.68 7.75
CA LEU A 764 -39.76 -28.43 8.82
C LEU A 764 -40.62 -28.54 10.07
N ILE A 765 -41.36 -27.47 10.40
CA ILE A 765 -42.24 -27.36 11.57
C ILE A 765 -43.31 -26.32 11.29
N ALA A 766 -44.59 -26.64 11.67
CA ALA A 766 -45.65 -25.65 11.60
C ALA A 766 -45.50 -24.61 12.74
N LEU A 767 -45.46 -23.32 12.38
CA LEU A 767 -45.36 -22.19 13.30
C LEU A 767 -46.70 -21.45 13.38
N GLU A 768 -46.96 -20.86 14.58
CA GLU A 768 -48.06 -19.93 14.75
C GLU A 768 -47.69 -18.52 14.30
N GLN A 769 -48.63 -17.58 14.34
CA GLN A 769 -48.35 -16.18 14.01
C GLN A 769 -47.36 -15.63 15.03
N ASP A 770 -46.35 -14.92 14.59
CA ASP A 770 -45.25 -14.34 15.39
C ASP A 770 -44.35 -15.38 16.07
N GLU A 771 -44.52 -16.65 15.81
CA GLU A 771 -43.64 -17.72 16.27
C GLU A 771 -42.48 -17.92 15.25
N THR A 772 -41.27 -18.12 15.76
CA THR A 772 -40.07 -18.36 14.94
C THR A 772 -39.36 -19.65 15.36
N LEU A 773 -38.70 -20.30 14.41
CA LEU A 773 -37.85 -21.46 14.73
C LEU A 773 -36.50 -20.92 15.28
N ILE A 774 -36.21 -21.24 16.54
CA ILE A 774 -35.00 -20.82 17.23
C ILE A 774 -33.87 -21.80 16.92
N GLY A 775 -34.14 -23.10 16.83
CA GLY A 775 -33.07 -24.05 16.66
C GLY A 775 -33.50 -25.43 16.13
N LEU A 776 -32.48 -26.05 15.51
CA LEU A 776 -32.55 -27.42 15.02
C LEU A 776 -31.19 -28.08 15.24
N SER A 777 -31.19 -29.31 15.81
CA SER A 777 -29.97 -30.10 16.02
C SER A 777 -30.20 -31.59 15.86
N THR A 778 -29.20 -32.32 15.41
CA THR A 778 -29.18 -33.79 15.44
C THR A 778 -28.92 -34.28 16.86
N VAL A 779 -29.76 -35.21 17.35
CA VAL A 779 -29.71 -35.71 18.72
C VAL A 779 -29.87 -37.24 18.77
N ASN A 780 -29.41 -37.83 19.87
CA ASN A 780 -29.67 -39.20 20.24
C ASN A 780 -30.66 -39.25 21.42
N LYS A 781 -31.25 -40.40 21.69
CA LYS A 781 -32.19 -40.56 22.79
C LYS A 781 -31.61 -40.28 24.19
N GLY A 782 -30.30 -40.43 24.37
CA GLY A 782 -29.61 -40.15 25.63
C GLY A 782 -29.17 -38.68 25.81
N ASP A 783 -29.30 -37.87 24.79
CA ASP A 783 -28.86 -36.45 24.87
C ASP A 783 -29.80 -35.63 25.74
N ILE A 784 -29.25 -34.58 26.38
CA ILE A 784 -29.97 -33.59 27.19
C ILE A 784 -29.88 -32.24 26.46
N ILE A 785 -31.00 -31.53 26.43
CA ILE A 785 -31.10 -30.17 25.88
C ILE A 785 -31.28 -29.19 27.03
N GLU A 786 -30.45 -28.21 27.11
CA GLU A 786 -30.62 -27.03 27.98
C GLU A 786 -31.18 -25.90 27.12
N VAL A 787 -32.32 -25.32 27.52
CA VAL A 787 -33.04 -24.29 26.79
C VAL A 787 -32.99 -23.00 27.59
N TYR A 788 -32.61 -21.90 26.95
CA TYR A 788 -32.48 -20.58 27.54
C TYR A 788 -33.67 -19.71 27.18
N THR A 789 -34.19 -18.95 28.13
CA THR A 789 -35.27 -17.98 27.93
C THR A 789 -34.81 -16.57 28.28
N LYS A 790 -35.57 -15.56 27.85
CA LYS A 790 -35.24 -14.17 28.12
C LYS A 790 -35.31 -13.76 29.59
N LYS A 791 -36.21 -14.43 30.38
CA LYS A 791 -36.55 -13.98 31.72
C LYS A 791 -36.29 -15.00 32.81
N HIS A 792 -36.17 -16.29 32.49
CA HIS A 792 -36.05 -17.37 33.45
C HIS A 792 -34.71 -18.10 33.32
N ASP A 793 -34.34 -18.82 34.38
CA ASP A 793 -33.16 -19.68 34.38
C ASP A 793 -33.31 -20.82 33.36
N PRO A 794 -32.19 -21.37 32.86
CA PRO A 794 -32.20 -22.44 31.86
C PRO A 794 -32.96 -23.68 32.36
N GLU A 795 -33.82 -24.23 31.50
CA GLU A 795 -34.53 -25.48 31.74
C GLU A 795 -33.93 -26.62 30.95
N THR A 796 -33.86 -27.83 31.51
CA THR A 796 -33.32 -29.04 30.86
C THR A 796 -34.43 -29.96 30.39
N ILE A 797 -34.24 -30.51 29.16
CA ILE A 797 -35.14 -31.47 28.52
C ILE A 797 -34.34 -32.71 28.18
N GLU A 798 -34.78 -33.86 28.65
CA GLU A 798 -34.23 -35.16 28.23
C GLU A 798 -34.88 -35.60 26.92
N ILE A 799 -34.08 -35.87 25.90
CA ILE A 799 -34.58 -36.35 24.59
C ILE A 799 -35.32 -37.70 24.71
N SER A 800 -34.94 -38.52 25.69
CA SER A 800 -35.62 -39.78 26.01
C SER A 800 -37.10 -39.61 26.38
N SER A 801 -37.51 -38.48 26.92
CA SER A 801 -38.89 -38.17 27.30
C SER A 801 -39.78 -37.77 26.10
N LEU A 802 -39.21 -37.48 24.94
CA LEU A 802 -39.91 -37.00 23.75
C LEU A 802 -40.29 -38.17 22.82
N VAL A 803 -41.50 -38.09 22.29
CA VAL A 803 -42.00 -39.05 21.26
C VAL A 803 -41.76 -38.44 19.87
N PRO A 804 -41.15 -39.19 18.93
CA PRO A 804 -40.99 -38.74 17.54
C PRO A 804 -42.30 -38.39 16.87
N SER A 805 -42.36 -37.23 16.27
CA SER A 805 -43.53 -36.71 15.54
C SER A 805 -43.27 -36.53 14.05
N THR A 806 -44.33 -36.28 13.28
CA THR A 806 -44.22 -36.07 11.84
C THR A 806 -43.53 -34.75 11.49
N ARG A 807 -43.00 -34.67 10.26
CA ARG A 807 -42.26 -33.47 9.78
C ARG A 807 -43.07 -32.18 9.89
N VAL A 808 -44.34 -32.16 9.55
CA VAL A 808 -45.20 -30.97 9.49
C VAL A 808 -45.94 -30.65 10.78
N SER A 809 -45.72 -31.40 11.89
CA SER A 809 -46.36 -31.11 13.18
C SER A 809 -45.78 -29.82 13.82
N ALA A 810 -46.59 -29.09 14.62
CA ALA A 810 -46.16 -27.88 15.33
C ALA A 810 -45.33 -28.20 16.59
N GLY A 811 -45.22 -29.47 16.97
CA GLY A 811 -44.60 -29.87 18.20
C GLY A 811 -45.49 -29.67 19.43
N THR A 812 -44.94 -29.94 20.62
CA THR A 812 -45.63 -29.79 21.91
C THR A 812 -44.92 -28.73 22.74
N LYS A 813 -45.59 -28.11 23.70
CA LYS A 813 -45.01 -27.15 24.59
C LYS A 813 -44.01 -27.84 25.51
N LEU A 814 -42.74 -27.57 25.37
CA LEU A 814 -41.66 -28.16 26.18
C LEU A 814 -41.23 -27.24 27.32
N ILE A 815 -41.26 -25.94 27.06
CA ILE A 815 -40.86 -24.87 28.00
C ILE A 815 -42.08 -23.96 28.26
N LYS A 816 -42.34 -23.63 29.51
CA LYS A 816 -43.41 -22.69 29.87
C LYS A 816 -42.86 -21.25 29.74
N THR A 817 -43.13 -20.62 28.64
CA THR A 817 -42.84 -19.18 28.46
C THR A 817 -44.01 -18.36 29.05
N GLY A 818 -43.73 -17.45 29.98
CA GLY A 818 -44.65 -16.47 30.52
C GLY A 818 -44.97 -15.32 29.56
N ARG A 819 -45.85 -14.37 29.97
CA ARG A 819 -46.21 -13.22 29.10
C ARG A 819 -44.97 -12.36 28.83
N GLY A 820 -44.61 -12.26 27.55
CA GLY A 820 -43.43 -11.48 27.11
C GLY A 820 -42.10 -12.18 27.39
N ASP A 821 -42.10 -13.48 27.67
CA ASP A 821 -40.92 -14.32 27.67
C ASP A 821 -40.85 -15.17 26.43
N MET A 822 -39.63 -15.42 25.94
CA MET A 822 -39.37 -16.18 24.71
C MET A 822 -38.12 -17.03 24.88
N VAL A 823 -38.07 -18.16 24.20
CA VAL A 823 -36.85 -18.95 24.05
C VAL A 823 -35.84 -18.13 23.25
N THR A 824 -34.64 -17.98 23.73
CA THR A 824 -33.55 -17.25 23.08
C THR A 824 -32.45 -18.16 22.49
N GLY A 825 -32.34 -19.38 23.02
CA GLY A 825 -31.34 -20.33 22.53
C GLY A 825 -31.43 -21.68 23.22
N TYR A 826 -30.54 -22.59 22.88
CA TYR A 826 -30.47 -23.94 23.45
C TYR A 826 -29.07 -24.53 23.26
N LYS A 827 -28.71 -25.48 24.09
CA LYS A 827 -27.46 -26.22 24.02
C LYS A 827 -27.73 -27.73 24.10
N VAL A 828 -27.02 -28.54 23.31
CA VAL A 828 -27.11 -30.00 23.31
C VAL A 828 -25.95 -30.57 24.10
N PHE A 829 -26.22 -31.35 25.13
CA PHE A 829 -25.24 -32.13 25.87
C PHE A 829 -25.36 -33.59 25.43
N THR A 830 -24.32 -34.13 24.84
CA THR A 830 -24.24 -35.53 24.45
C THR A 830 -23.71 -36.36 25.63
N LYS A 831 -24.48 -37.39 26.04
CA LYS A 831 -23.99 -38.43 26.97
C LYS A 831 -22.99 -39.34 26.33
#